data_429af12f17a94c1e49a952eb801aad60
#
_entry.id   429af12f17a94c1e49a952eb801aad60
#
_cell.length_a   1.000
_cell.length_b   1.000
_cell.length_c   1.000
_cell.angle_alpha   90.00
_cell.angle_beta   90.00
_cell.angle_gamma   90.00
#
_symmetry.space_group_name_H-M   'P 1'
#
loop_
_entity.id
_entity.type
_entity.pdbx_description
1 polymer ?
#
loop_
_entity_poly.entity_id
_entity_poly.type
_entity_poly.pdbx_seq_one_letter_code
_entity_poly.pdbx_strand_id
1 'polypeptide(L)'
;MTEGSEIRDLTIDASSKLTAKSVAKDVYAAAFAGVCNGTLKNCRNMAAVTLDAAATVDGACGVAGVAGLVGAAGRVENCANTAFVTLSGNVVGSKISVGGVVAETEAGAVVTGCTNEGGISSSGATPKVNTAGIYTGGVVGWAGGAVENCTTEGGKTIALQITAGYMSYTGGIVGWADGSVTGCTNKQPLSISANRLGDACRYAYAGGVAGKSVGALTGSKNRGNLTATAICKFVIMGGIVGSADGVVSDVVNVAAVSVPGNPDGVNGALKEKYFGPRYAYVGGIAGQLRIDGTLTGNGDTTNSGAVTIEQMEYSTEDIVAVGGVVGQQLGKVSNTVNSGAVTVSASPAAGGTIAWKVRCAGGISGLLGEIGKTYAEASVAGSKNLALVKQERTTVRSNGMPAYVGGIVGYIYESAASVSGCTNSGEVNNDYYNNNIDFDAAESAKRTNCTGGIVGAASTLGEPNVISSCSNSGLIPIYRGIGGGVVAYADGVGIRDCTNTSSFPTSNRNGVTGGIAGQVLNAQIEGCLNKALVFADGTGDAVTVKAGGIVGDLGENSAVRGSKHYGVVYPKIYGSTAKPEYKVLTSGGIAGVSVKGAVIENCGFGGQLKGADDAHTFEMKLENICSDTNFTGSGNSLWDGK
;
A
#
# COMPACT_ATOMS: atom_id res chain seq x y z
N MET A 1 25.69 15.07 -31.14
CA MET A 1 24.91 15.10 -32.41
C MET A 1 24.12 16.39 -32.45
N THR A 2 24.10 17.07 -33.60
CA THR A 2 23.30 18.28 -33.82
C THR A 2 21.89 17.94 -34.31
N GLU A 3 20.98 18.88 -34.24
CA GLU A 3 19.65 18.77 -34.81
C GLU A 3 19.73 18.43 -36.34
N GLY A 4 18.81 17.58 -36.82
CA GLY A 4 18.78 17.09 -38.21
C GLY A 4 19.82 16.01 -38.55
N SER A 5 20.78 15.70 -37.67
CA SER A 5 21.72 14.59 -37.89
C SER A 5 21.09 13.24 -37.50
N GLU A 6 21.50 12.18 -38.22
CA GLU A 6 21.02 10.82 -37.95
C GLU A 6 22.19 9.83 -37.88
N ILE A 7 22.16 8.93 -36.91
CA ILE A 7 22.97 7.70 -36.87
C ILE A 7 21.98 6.54 -36.85
N ARG A 8 22.11 5.59 -37.78
CA ARG A 8 21.22 4.44 -37.87
C ARG A 8 21.93 3.15 -38.22
N ASP A 9 21.26 2.04 -37.86
CA ASP A 9 21.64 0.68 -38.24
C ASP A 9 23.10 0.32 -37.86
N LEU A 10 23.57 0.88 -36.74
CA LEU A 10 24.93 0.69 -36.24
C LEU A 10 24.97 -0.21 -35.02
N THR A 11 25.91 -1.16 -35.00
CA THR A 11 26.14 -2.05 -33.86
C THR A 11 27.53 -1.81 -33.28
N ILE A 12 27.64 -1.66 -31.97
CA ILE A 12 28.92 -1.67 -31.24
C ILE A 12 29.10 -3.07 -30.66
N ASP A 13 30.21 -3.71 -31.02
CA ASP A 13 30.51 -5.10 -30.67
C ASP A 13 30.81 -5.32 -29.18
N ALA A 14 30.51 -6.51 -28.71
CA ALA A 14 30.69 -6.91 -27.30
C ALA A 14 32.17 -6.96 -26.84
N SER A 15 33.12 -7.04 -27.80
CA SER A 15 34.55 -6.96 -27.47
C SER A 15 35.01 -5.56 -27.06
N SER A 16 34.20 -4.53 -27.40
CA SER A 16 34.46 -3.15 -27.02
C SER A 16 34.13 -2.91 -25.54
N LYS A 17 34.88 -2.02 -24.92
CA LYS A 17 34.63 -1.56 -23.54
C LYS A 17 34.73 -0.05 -23.47
N LEU A 18 33.68 0.59 -23.06
CA LEU A 18 33.60 2.04 -22.92
C LEU A 18 33.72 2.43 -21.46
N THR A 19 34.79 3.13 -21.09
CA THR A 19 34.98 3.63 -19.74
C THR A 19 35.22 5.13 -19.81
N ALA A 20 34.30 5.89 -19.21
CA ALA A 20 34.49 7.31 -18.99
C ALA A 20 35.03 7.55 -17.58
N LYS A 21 36.10 8.34 -17.50
CA LYS A 21 36.65 8.87 -16.25
C LYS A 21 36.57 10.39 -16.36
N SER A 22 35.88 11.01 -15.42
CA SER A 22 35.67 12.44 -15.56
C SER A 22 35.86 13.22 -14.28
N VAL A 23 36.30 14.45 -14.46
CA VAL A 23 36.45 15.53 -13.48
C VAL A 23 35.73 16.82 -13.95
N ALA A 24 34.88 16.71 -14.97
CA ALA A 24 34.22 17.87 -15.59
C ALA A 24 32.90 18.23 -14.92
N LYS A 25 32.35 19.41 -15.27
CA LYS A 25 31.16 19.98 -14.65
C LYS A 25 29.88 19.18 -14.97
N ASP A 26 29.68 18.80 -16.23
CA ASP A 26 28.60 17.94 -16.69
C ASP A 26 29.18 16.77 -17.48
N VAL A 27 28.77 15.56 -17.17
CA VAL A 27 29.34 14.34 -17.76
C VAL A 27 28.26 13.41 -18.23
N TYR A 28 28.25 13.15 -19.52
CA TYR A 28 27.35 12.16 -20.13
C TYR A 28 28.17 11.11 -20.90
N ALA A 29 28.09 9.85 -20.47
CA ALA A 29 28.79 8.72 -21.08
C ALA A 29 27.79 7.74 -21.70
N ALA A 30 27.96 7.42 -22.96
CA ALA A 30 27.16 6.46 -23.71
C ALA A 30 27.89 5.90 -24.92
N ALA A 31 27.38 4.82 -25.52
CA ALA A 31 28.03 4.14 -26.62
C ALA A 31 28.00 4.93 -27.94
N PHE A 32 26.90 5.63 -28.24
CA PHE A 32 26.73 6.33 -29.52
C PHE A 32 26.85 7.86 -29.43
N ALA A 33 26.21 8.45 -28.42
CA ALA A 33 26.23 9.89 -28.24
C ALA A 33 26.24 10.32 -26.78
N GLY A 34 27.22 11.12 -26.36
CA GLY A 34 27.16 11.81 -25.04
C GLY A 34 25.97 12.75 -24.99
N VAL A 35 25.79 13.60 -26.05
CA VAL A 35 24.62 14.48 -26.22
C VAL A 35 24.02 14.26 -27.62
N CYS A 36 22.71 14.05 -27.71
CA CYS A 36 21.98 13.77 -28.95
C CYS A 36 20.82 14.75 -29.15
N ASN A 37 20.96 15.71 -30.06
CA ASN A 37 19.88 16.58 -30.55
C ASN A 37 19.31 16.12 -31.90
N GLY A 38 19.87 15.05 -32.48
CA GLY A 38 19.41 14.41 -33.71
C GLY A 38 18.68 13.09 -33.44
N THR A 39 18.74 12.17 -34.39
CA THR A 39 18.08 10.88 -34.34
C THR A 39 19.06 9.72 -34.23
N LEU A 40 18.89 8.87 -33.23
CA LEU A 40 19.50 7.55 -33.14
C LEU A 40 18.45 6.51 -33.48
N LYS A 41 18.67 5.68 -34.51
CA LYS A 41 17.65 4.73 -35.00
C LYS A 41 18.23 3.36 -35.26
N ASN A 42 17.54 2.30 -34.79
CA ASN A 42 17.93 0.90 -35.00
C ASN A 42 19.38 0.60 -34.55
N CYS A 43 19.91 1.33 -33.59
CA CYS A 43 21.29 1.13 -33.11
C CYS A 43 21.34 0.09 -31.99
N ARG A 44 22.37 -0.74 -31.98
CA ARG A 44 22.55 -1.79 -30.97
C ARG A 44 23.89 -1.64 -30.24
N ASN A 45 23.84 -1.50 -28.92
CA ASN A 45 25.03 -1.55 -28.07
C ASN A 45 25.17 -2.93 -27.44
N MET A 46 26.33 -3.58 -27.66
CA MET A 46 26.73 -4.82 -27.00
C MET A 46 27.95 -4.62 -26.09
N ALA A 47 28.52 -3.42 -26.08
CA ALA A 47 29.69 -3.07 -25.27
C ALA A 47 29.31 -2.59 -23.88
N ALA A 48 29.98 -3.06 -22.86
CA ALA A 48 29.80 -2.56 -21.49
C ALA A 48 30.14 -1.07 -21.41
N VAL A 49 29.27 -0.28 -20.80
CA VAL A 49 29.46 1.17 -20.59
C VAL A 49 29.64 1.44 -19.10
N THR A 50 30.77 2.00 -18.73
CA THR A 50 31.09 2.32 -17.34
C THR A 50 31.41 3.80 -17.20
N LEU A 51 30.77 4.45 -16.24
CA LEU A 51 31.23 5.74 -15.74
C LEU A 51 31.88 5.52 -14.37
N ASP A 52 33.19 5.72 -14.31
CA ASP A 52 34.00 5.60 -13.11
C ASP A 52 34.50 6.99 -12.73
N ALA A 53 33.79 7.64 -11.84
CA ALA A 53 34.11 8.99 -11.42
C ALA A 53 34.73 8.98 -10.03
N ALA A 54 36.02 9.26 -9.99
CA ALA A 54 36.78 9.35 -8.74
C ALA A 54 36.68 10.72 -8.05
N ALA A 55 35.93 11.68 -8.63
CA ALA A 55 35.92 13.08 -8.19
C ALA A 55 34.50 13.67 -8.12
N THR A 56 34.39 14.74 -7.34
CA THR A 56 33.18 15.57 -7.25
C THR A 56 32.87 16.19 -8.62
N VAL A 57 31.73 15.84 -9.17
CA VAL A 57 31.17 16.48 -10.37
C VAL A 57 30.25 17.62 -9.91
N ASP A 58 30.53 18.85 -10.32
CA ASP A 58 29.74 20.02 -9.91
C ASP A 58 28.40 20.16 -10.65
N GLY A 59 28.13 19.31 -11.63
CA GLY A 59 26.96 19.35 -12.48
C GLY A 59 26.18 18.03 -12.54
N ALA A 60 25.50 17.80 -13.65
CA ALA A 60 24.78 16.57 -13.95
C ALA A 60 25.74 15.44 -14.37
N CYS A 61 25.38 14.22 -14.00
CA CYS A 61 26.15 13.03 -14.30
C CYS A 61 25.23 11.95 -14.89
N GLY A 62 25.49 11.52 -16.13
CA GLY A 62 24.67 10.54 -16.83
C GLY A 62 25.48 9.41 -17.45
N VAL A 63 25.02 8.15 -17.31
CA VAL A 63 25.58 6.99 -18.00
C VAL A 63 24.48 6.13 -18.60
N ALA A 64 24.66 5.73 -19.85
CA ALA A 64 23.67 4.90 -20.54
C ALA A 64 24.30 4.01 -21.64
N GLY A 65 23.52 3.02 -22.08
CA GLY A 65 23.94 2.10 -23.13
C GLY A 65 23.96 2.72 -24.52
N VAL A 66 23.12 3.73 -24.82
CA VAL A 66 22.99 4.30 -26.19
C VAL A 66 23.25 5.80 -26.20
N ALA A 67 22.51 6.61 -25.47
CA ALA A 67 22.69 8.07 -25.43
C ALA A 67 22.77 8.58 -23.98
N GLY A 68 23.66 9.54 -23.70
CA GLY A 68 23.79 10.17 -22.41
C GLY A 68 22.64 11.15 -22.15
N LEU A 69 22.62 12.26 -22.88
CA LEU A 69 21.55 13.26 -22.86
C LEU A 69 20.88 13.34 -24.25
N VAL A 70 19.56 13.25 -24.28
CA VAL A 70 18.75 13.50 -25.46
C VAL A 70 18.07 14.86 -25.32
N GLY A 71 18.50 15.84 -26.12
CA GLY A 71 17.94 17.19 -26.08
C GLY A 71 16.52 17.25 -26.65
N ALA A 72 15.89 18.41 -26.55
CA ALA A 72 14.47 18.60 -26.86
C ALA A 72 14.03 18.16 -28.28
N ALA A 73 14.88 18.34 -29.28
CA ALA A 73 14.63 17.89 -30.65
C ALA A 73 15.11 16.43 -30.91
N GLY A 74 15.77 15.82 -29.93
CA GLY A 74 16.41 14.51 -30.08
C GLY A 74 15.42 13.34 -30.04
N ARG A 75 15.75 12.28 -30.79
CA ARG A 75 14.98 11.05 -30.89
C ARG A 75 15.85 9.81 -30.74
N VAL A 76 15.38 8.83 -30.00
CA VAL A 76 16.00 7.51 -29.90
C VAL A 76 14.93 6.47 -30.22
N GLU A 77 15.05 5.85 -31.41
CA GLU A 77 14.02 4.99 -31.99
C GLU A 77 14.54 3.56 -32.22
N ASN A 78 13.82 2.56 -31.71
CA ASN A 78 14.12 1.13 -31.91
C ASN A 78 15.58 0.75 -31.59
N CYS A 79 16.20 1.42 -30.63
CA CYS A 79 17.56 1.13 -30.23
C CYS A 79 17.60 0.07 -29.12
N ALA A 80 18.67 -0.71 -29.07
CA ALA A 80 18.82 -1.79 -28.09
C ALA A 80 20.14 -1.69 -27.30
N ASN A 81 20.10 -1.96 -26.02
CA ASN A 81 21.26 -2.21 -25.18
C ASN A 81 21.23 -3.63 -24.62
N THR A 82 22.29 -4.41 -24.85
CA THR A 82 22.39 -5.80 -24.34
C THR A 82 23.51 -5.98 -23.31
N ALA A 83 24.28 -4.92 -23.08
CA ALA A 83 25.43 -4.94 -22.20
C ALA A 83 25.14 -4.30 -20.82
N PHE A 84 26.03 -4.49 -19.88
CA PHE A 84 25.96 -3.82 -18.59
C PHE A 84 26.22 -2.31 -18.71
N VAL A 85 25.38 -1.54 -18.00
CA VAL A 85 25.62 -0.11 -17.74
C VAL A 85 25.97 0.02 -16.26
N THR A 86 27.12 0.60 -15.98
CA THR A 86 27.67 0.67 -14.63
C THR A 86 28.03 2.10 -14.25
N LEU A 87 27.50 2.55 -13.12
CA LEU A 87 27.98 3.72 -12.41
C LEU A 87 28.78 3.23 -11.21
N SER A 88 30.06 3.56 -11.13
CA SER A 88 30.95 3.17 -10.04
C SER A 88 31.76 4.36 -9.52
N GLY A 89 32.32 4.20 -8.31
CA GLY A 89 33.11 5.25 -7.68
C GLY A 89 32.28 6.20 -6.80
N ASN A 90 32.95 7.19 -6.21
CA ASN A 90 32.32 8.21 -5.36
C ASN A 90 31.82 9.38 -6.22
N VAL A 91 30.79 9.14 -7.02
CA VAL A 91 30.19 10.20 -7.82
C VAL A 91 29.40 11.14 -6.93
N VAL A 92 29.82 12.39 -6.84
CA VAL A 92 29.07 13.47 -6.18
C VAL A 92 28.58 14.43 -7.25
N GLY A 93 27.28 14.51 -7.49
CA GLY A 93 26.69 15.34 -8.54
C GLY A 93 25.39 16.01 -8.11
N SER A 94 25.01 17.07 -8.80
CA SER A 94 23.72 17.76 -8.59
C SER A 94 22.53 16.91 -9.06
N LYS A 95 22.76 16.05 -10.08
CA LYS A 95 21.79 15.12 -10.65
C LYS A 95 22.55 13.91 -11.20
N ILE A 96 22.13 12.72 -10.82
CA ILE A 96 22.82 11.47 -11.21
C ILE A 96 21.81 10.56 -11.92
N SER A 97 22.01 10.32 -13.21
CA SER A 97 21.08 9.56 -14.05
C SER A 97 21.73 8.33 -14.66
N VAL A 98 21.12 7.16 -14.49
CA VAL A 98 21.59 5.89 -15.04
C VAL A 98 20.47 5.26 -15.86
N GLY A 99 20.70 5.03 -17.15
CA GLY A 99 19.71 4.41 -18.02
C GLY A 99 20.26 3.24 -18.83
N GLY A 100 19.47 2.20 -19.02
CA GLY A 100 19.87 1.09 -19.89
C GLY A 100 20.07 1.54 -21.34
N VAL A 101 19.26 2.49 -21.82
CA VAL A 101 19.33 3.05 -23.16
C VAL A 101 19.72 4.53 -23.12
N VAL A 102 19.03 5.35 -22.35
CA VAL A 102 19.24 6.80 -22.25
C VAL A 102 19.41 7.21 -20.80
N ALA A 103 20.41 8.02 -20.46
CA ALA A 103 20.54 8.50 -19.10
C ALA A 103 19.54 9.61 -18.77
N GLU A 104 19.38 10.58 -19.68
CA GLU A 104 18.52 11.74 -19.48
C GLU A 104 17.87 12.21 -20.78
N THR A 105 16.62 12.69 -20.70
CA THR A 105 15.96 13.39 -21.81
C THR A 105 15.43 14.74 -21.37
N GLU A 106 15.51 15.74 -22.25
CA GLU A 106 14.82 17.03 -22.06
C GLU A 106 13.35 16.94 -22.47
N ALA A 107 12.56 17.94 -22.07
CA ALA A 107 11.18 18.10 -22.52
C ALA A 107 11.14 18.24 -24.07
N GLY A 108 10.25 17.48 -24.72
CA GLY A 108 10.15 17.41 -26.19
C GLY A 108 10.94 16.25 -26.83
N ALA A 109 11.93 15.69 -26.14
CA ALA A 109 12.62 14.48 -26.58
C ALA A 109 11.69 13.27 -26.65
N VAL A 110 12.00 12.30 -27.52
CA VAL A 110 11.22 11.05 -27.65
C VAL A 110 12.15 9.84 -27.62
N VAL A 111 11.82 8.89 -26.77
CA VAL A 111 12.44 7.56 -26.72
C VAL A 111 11.35 6.52 -26.99
N THR A 112 11.40 5.87 -28.14
CA THR A 112 10.34 4.95 -28.57
C THR A 112 10.84 3.62 -29.10
N GLY A 113 10.11 2.54 -28.80
CA GLY A 113 10.42 1.19 -29.31
C GLY A 113 11.75 0.60 -28.83
N CYS A 114 12.38 1.19 -27.82
CA CYS A 114 13.70 0.80 -27.37
C CYS A 114 13.68 -0.38 -26.41
N THR A 115 14.75 -1.20 -26.46
CA THR A 115 14.87 -2.40 -25.63
C THR A 115 16.16 -2.38 -24.79
N ASN A 116 16.05 -2.69 -23.52
CA ASN A 116 17.22 -3.00 -22.68
C ASN A 116 17.19 -4.46 -22.23
N GLU A 117 18.20 -5.23 -22.65
CA GLU A 117 18.48 -6.60 -22.19
C GLU A 117 19.68 -6.63 -21.22
N GLY A 118 20.38 -5.50 -21.10
CA GLY A 118 21.55 -5.32 -20.25
C GLY A 118 21.18 -5.19 -18.77
N GLY A 119 22.10 -5.58 -17.89
CA GLY A 119 21.99 -5.27 -16.48
C GLY A 119 22.39 -3.82 -16.18
N ILE A 120 21.85 -3.28 -15.11
CA ILE A 120 22.24 -1.96 -14.59
C ILE A 120 22.80 -2.13 -13.19
N SER A 121 23.95 -1.51 -12.93
CA SER A 121 24.54 -1.44 -11.59
C SER A 121 24.89 0.00 -11.27
N SER A 122 24.23 0.55 -10.25
CA SER A 122 24.53 1.88 -9.74
C SER A 122 24.97 1.76 -8.28
N SER A 123 26.23 2.11 -8.02
CA SER A 123 26.83 2.06 -6.67
C SER A 123 27.76 3.25 -6.45
N GLY A 124 27.92 3.68 -5.19
CA GLY A 124 28.85 4.75 -4.82
C GLY A 124 28.39 6.17 -5.15
N ALA A 125 27.18 6.36 -5.67
CA ALA A 125 26.65 7.68 -5.98
C ALA A 125 26.21 8.44 -4.72
N THR A 126 26.62 9.71 -4.62
CA THR A 126 26.23 10.62 -3.52
C THR A 126 25.75 11.94 -4.11
N PRO A 127 24.45 12.27 -4.06
CA PRO A 127 23.96 13.57 -4.48
C PRO A 127 24.57 14.71 -3.63
N LYS A 128 25.00 15.78 -4.28
CA LYS A 128 25.70 16.91 -3.65
C LYS A 128 24.82 17.73 -2.69
N VAL A 129 23.51 17.73 -2.94
CA VAL A 129 22.52 18.48 -2.13
C VAL A 129 21.35 17.58 -1.74
N ASN A 130 20.75 17.91 -0.62
CA ASN A 130 19.64 17.13 -0.05
C ASN A 130 18.38 17.04 -0.95
N THR A 131 18.28 17.89 -1.98
CA THR A 131 17.20 17.89 -2.98
C THR A 131 17.53 17.14 -4.25
N ALA A 132 18.80 16.74 -4.42
CA ALA A 132 19.24 15.97 -5.58
C ALA A 132 18.97 14.46 -5.38
N GLY A 133 18.71 13.75 -6.47
CA GLY A 133 18.40 12.32 -6.46
C GLY A 133 19.30 11.49 -7.38
N ILE A 134 19.28 10.19 -7.15
CA ILE A 134 19.81 9.19 -8.06
C ILE A 134 18.64 8.61 -8.83
N TYR A 135 18.71 8.70 -10.16
CA TYR A 135 17.65 8.30 -11.07
C TYR A 135 18.12 7.10 -11.89
N THR A 136 17.57 5.92 -11.64
CA THR A 136 17.95 4.68 -12.32
C THR A 136 16.75 4.11 -13.06
N GLY A 137 16.85 3.97 -14.37
CA GLY A 137 15.79 3.38 -15.18
C GLY A 137 16.32 2.27 -16.10
N GLY A 138 15.54 1.21 -16.22
CA GLY A 138 15.86 0.11 -17.15
C GLY A 138 16.05 0.58 -18.58
N VAL A 139 15.34 1.65 -19.00
CA VAL A 139 15.49 2.31 -20.30
C VAL A 139 16.01 3.72 -20.12
N VAL A 140 15.32 4.57 -19.34
CA VAL A 140 15.67 5.98 -19.16
C VAL A 140 15.88 6.31 -17.68
N GLY A 141 17.00 6.93 -17.33
CA GLY A 141 17.23 7.39 -15.94
C GLY A 141 16.26 8.51 -15.54
N TRP A 142 16.30 9.65 -16.25
CA TRP A 142 15.36 10.77 -16.10
C TRP A 142 14.70 11.11 -17.43
N ALA A 143 13.38 11.06 -17.49
CA ALA A 143 12.61 11.37 -18.69
C ALA A 143 11.88 12.72 -18.53
N GLY A 144 12.42 13.80 -19.12
CA GLY A 144 11.69 15.04 -19.33
C GLY A 144 10.73 14.96 -20.51
N GLY A 145 11.04 14.14 -21.51
CA GLY A 145 10.24 13.88 -22.71
C GLY A 145 9.44 12.57 -22.65
N ALA A 146 8.86 12.17 -23.79
CA ALA A 146 8.04 10.98 -23.91
C ALA A 146 8.86 9.68 -23.97
N VAL A 147 8.40 8.64 -23.28
CA VAL A 147 8.94 7.27 -23.34
C VAL A 147 7.82 6.32 -23.75
N GLU A 148 7.94 5.73 -24.94
CA GLU A 148 6.84 5.01 -25.57
C GLU A 148 7.25 3.62 -26.05
N ASN A 149 6.40 2.61 -25.78
CA ASN A 149 6.56 1.26 -26.31
C ASN A 149 7.93 0.64 -26.04
N CYS A 150 8.58 1.04 -24.94
CA CYS A 150 9.90 0.55 -24.56
C CYS A 150 9.79 -0.69 -23.66
N THR A 151 10.80 -1.57 -23.77
CA THR A 151 10.79 -2.83 -23.04
C THR A 151 12.13 -3.10 -22.35
N THR A 152 12.08 -3.65 -21.13
CA THR A 152 13.25 -4.32 -20.56
C THR A 152 13.06 -5.82 -20.65
N GLU A 153 14.10 -6.54 -21.09
CA GLU A 153 14.06 -7.98 -21.32
C GLU A 153 15.29 -8.69 -20.74
N GLY A 154 15.24 -10.02 -20.68
CA GLY A 154 16.34 -10.83 -20.18
C GLY A 154 16.35 -11.00 -18.66
N GLY A 155 17.16 -11.94 -18.18
CA GLY A 155 17.25 -12.31 -16.77
C GLY A 155 18.20 -11.44 -15.91
N LYS A 156 18.74 -10.35 -16.47
CA LYS A 156 19.65 -9.47 -15.74
C LYS A 156 18.88 -8.50 -14.84
N THR A 157 19.48 -8.15 -13.72
CA THR A 157 18.85 -7.29 -12.70
C THR A 157 19.15 -5.81 -12.95
N ILE A 158 18.17 -4.96 -12.70
CA ILE A 158 18.37 -3.53 -12.50
C ILE A 158 18.65 -3.36 -11.01
N ALA A 159 19.92 -3.17 -10.66
CA ALA A 159 20.38 -3.11 -9.29
C ALA A 159 20.80 -1.69 -8.90
N LEU A 160 20.19 -1.17 -7.85
CA LEU A 160 20.61 0.05 -7.18
C LEU A 160 21.13 -0.29 -5.79
N GLN A 161 22.39 0.07 -5.53
CA GLN A 161 22.97 0.04 -4.20
C GLN A 161 23.13 1.47 -3.69
N ILE A 162 22.33 1.84 -2.70
CA ILE A 162 22.37 3.17 -2.11
C ILE A 162 23.46 3.19 -1.05
N THR A 163 24.53 3.93 -1.31
CA THR A 163 25.68 4.06 -0.37
C THR A 163 25.63 5.35 0.42
N ALA A 164 25.10 6.40 -0.15
CA ALA A 164 24.82 7.69 0.47
C ALA A 164 23.86 8.47 -0.42
N GLY A 165 23.00 9.31 0.15
CA GLY A 165 22.13 10.18 -0.66
C GLY A 165 20.72 10.29 -0.10
N TYR A 166 20.10 11.42 -0.36
CA TYR A 166 18.85 11.80 0.28
C TYR A 166 17.63 11.12 -0.38
N MET A 167 17.66 10.95 -1.70
CA MET A 167 16.57 10.37 -2.49
C MET A 167 17.09 9.47 -3.60
N SER A 168 16.42 8.36 -3.82
CA SER A 168 16.66 7.49 -4.97
C SER A 168 15.35 7.16 -5.67
N TYR A 169 15.38 7.14 -6.99
CA TYR A 169 14.24 6.83 -7.85
C TYR A 169 14.64 5.73 -8.82
N THR A 170 14.03 4.56 -8.70
CA THR A 170 14.37 3.40 -9.52
C THR A 170 13.13 2.86 -10.22
N GLY A 171 13.21 2.74 -11.52
CA GLY A 171 12.13 2.16 -12.33
C GLY A 171 12.62 1.07 -13.28
N GLY A 172 11.76 0.11 -13.54
CA GLY A 172 12.04 -0.92 -14.56
C GLY A 172 12.17 -0.33 -15.97
N ILE A 173 11.52 0.80 -16.22
CA ILE A 173 11.62 1.56 -17.46
C ILE A 173 12.25 2.92 -17.20
N VAL A 174 11.68 3.72 -16.29
CA VAL A 174 12.12 5.12 -16.05
C VAL A 174 12.36 5.35 -14.57
N GLY A 175 13.51 5.93 -14.19
CA GLY A 175 13.78 6.35 -12.81
C GLY A 175 12.82 7.45 -12.35
N TRP A 176 12.76 8.55 -13.09
CA TRP A 176 11.85 9.69 -12.89
C TRP A 176 11.26 10.14 -14.22
N ALA A 177 9.95 10.29 -14.30
CA ALA A 177 9.24 10.76 -15.50
C ALA A 177 8.49 12.06 -15.21
N ASP A 178 8.95 13.17 -15.81
CA ASP A 178 8.18 14.41 -15.95
C ASP A 178 7.30 14.33 -17.21
N GLY A 179 7.79 13.70 -18.27
CA GLY A 179 7.05 13.39 -19.49
C GLY A 179 6.15 12.15 -19.35
N SER A 180 5.46 11.83 -20.44
CA SER A 180 4.58 10.66 -20.50
C SER A 180 5.35 9.35 -20.63
N VAL A 181 4.80 8.28 -20.00
CA VAL A 181 5.27 6.90 -20.15
C VAL A 181 4.12 6.05 -20.65
N THR A 182 4.20 5.56 -21.88
CA THR A 182 3.07 4.90 -22.55
C THR A 182 3.45 3.56 -23.17
N GLY A 183 2.65 2.52 -22.93
CA GLY A 183 2.78 1.23 -23.59
C GLY A 183 4.06 0.45 -23.26
N CYS A 184 4.75 0.79 -22.16
CA CYS A 184 6.03 0.20 -21.79
C CYS A 184 5.88 -1.11 -21.00
N THR A 185 6.85 -2.01 -21.13
CA THR A 185 6.82 -3.29 -20.41
C THR A 185 8.15 -3.57 -19.72
N ASN A 186 8.12 -3.70 -18.39
CA ASN A 186 9.25 -4.22 -17.65
C ASN A 186 9.16 -5.74 -17.47
N LYS A 187 10.22 -6.47 -17.82
CA LYS A 187 10.39 -7.90 -17.57
C LYS A 187 11.62 -8.21 -16.70
N GLN A 188 12.47 -7.22 -16.43
CA GLN A 188 13.65 -7.40 -15.60
C GLN A 188 13.33 -7.23 -14.11
N PRO A 189 13.94 -8.05 -13.22
CA PRO A 189 13.82 -7.83 -11.79
C PRO A 189 14.51 -6.54 -11.36
N LEU A 190 13.91 -5.85 -10.38
CA LEU A 190 14.50 -4.71 -9.68
C LEU A 190 14.98 -5.11 -8.30
N SER A 191 16.18 -4.73 -7.95
CA SER A 191 16.72 -4.90 -6.61
C SER A 191 17.27 -3.58 -6.07
N ILE A 192 16.75 -3.16 -4.94
CA ILE A 192 17.23 -1.98 -4.22
C ILE A 192 17.82 -2.43 -2.91
N SER A 193 19.07 -2.06 -2.66
CA SER A 193 19.75 -2.32 -1.40
C SER A 193 20.35 -1.04 -0.85
N ALA A 194 20.49 -0.93 0.46
CA ALA A 194 21.19 0.16 1.11
C ALA A 194 22.21 -0.42 2.09
N ASN A 195 23.48 -0.02 1.92
CA ASN A 195 24.59 -0.55 2.73
C ASN A 195 24.91 0.31 3.97
N ARG A 196 24.16 1.36 4.26
CA ARG A 196 24.46 2.27 5.35
C ARG A 196 23.31 2.45 6.32
N LEU A 197 23.65 2.28 7.57
CA LEU A 197 22.87 2.63 8.74
C LEU A 197 22.90 4.16 8.94
N GLY A 198 21.75 4.76 9.20
CA GLY A 198 21.64 6.17 9.56
C GLY A 198 20.96 7.03 8.49
N ASP A 199 21.04 8.37 8.67
CA ASP A 199 20.37 9.37 7.84
C ASP A 199 20.87 9.45 6.37
N ALA A 200 21.75 8.57 5.97
CA ALA A 200 22.39 8.59 4.65
C ALA A 200 21.43 8.22 3.49
N CYS A 201 20.40 7.38 3.72
CA CYS A 201 19.32 7.14 2.77
C CYS A 201 18.00 7.55 3.39
N ARG A 202 17.41 8.64 2.92
CA ARG A 202 16.15 9.12 3.48
C ARG A 202 14.94 8.54 2.75
N TYR A 203 14.96 8.55 1.42
CA TYR A 203 13.84 8.10 0.60
C TYR A 203 14.30 7.16 -0.52
N ALA A 204 13.68 5.98 -0.61
CA ALA A 204 13.80 5.06 -1.73
C ALA A 204 12.44 4.91 -2.42
N TYR A 205 12.34 5.41 -3.65
CA TYR A 205 11.17 5.27 -4.51
C TYR A 205 11.46 4.21 -5.56
N ALA A 206 10.61 3.19 -5.64
CA ALA A 206 10.77 2.12 -6.63
C ALA A 206 9.46 1.77 -7.32
N GLY A 207 9.53 1.58 -8.63
CA GLY A 207 8.39 1.10 -9.41
C GLY A 207 8.80 0.14 -10.51
N GLY A 208 7.97 -0.84 -10.79
CA GLY A 208 8.22 -1.79 -11.88
C GLY A 208 8.29 -1.13 -13.25
N VAL A 209 7.67 0.04 -13.41
CA VAL A 209 7.79 0.88 -14.61
C VAL A 209 8.50 2.18 -14.28
N ALA A 210 8.02 2.95 -13.30
CA ALA A 210 8.63 4.23 -12.96
C ALA A 210 8.89 4.36 -11.45
N GLY A 211 10.07 4.86 -11.05
CA GLY A 211 10.36 5.20 -9.66
C GLY A 211 9.46 6.34 -9.19
N LYS A 212 9.34 7.40 -9.99
CA LYS A 212 8.35 8.47 -9.84
C LYS A 212 7.76 8.87 -11.19
N SER A 213 6.47 9.19 -11.23
CA SER A 213 5.80 9.75 -12.40
C SER A 213 5.05 11.03 -12.01
N VAL A 214 5.40 12.13 -12.67
CA VAL A 214 4.68 13.40 -12.63
C VAL A 214 3.76 13.49 -13.85
N GLY A 215 4.25 13.08 -15.01
CA GLY A 215 3.46 12.93 -16.24
C GLY A 215 2.53 11.71 -16.20
N ALA A 216 1.74 11.55 -17.25
CA ALA A 216 0.84 10.41 -17.41
C ALA A 216 1.61 9.09 -17.60
N LEU A 217 1.17 8.03 -16.92
CA LEU A 217 1.69 6.68 -17.06
C LEU A 217 0.55 5.76 -17.49
N THR A 218 0.55 5.32 -18.74
CA THR A 218 -0.61 4.63 -19.35
C THR A 218 -0.22 3.37 -20.12
N GLY A 219 -1.10 2.38 -20.17
CA GLY A 219 -0.96 1.18 -20.99
C GLY A 219 0.26 0.30 -20.66
N SER A 220 0.90 0.53 -19.51
CA SER A 220 2.20 -0.07 -19.20
C SER A 220 2.08 -1.31 -18.28
N LYS A 221 3.06 -2.21 -18.38
CA LYS A 221 3.02 -3.51 -17.69
C LYS A 221 4.30 -3.79 -16.91
N ASN A 222 4.16 -4.38 -15.74
CA ASN A 222 5.29 -4.93 -14.99
C ASN A 222 5.18 -6.46 -14.83
N ARG A 223 6.24 -7.15 -15.20
CA ARG A 223 6.43 -8.60 -15.07
C ARG A 223 7.71 -8.97 -14.30
N GLY A 224 8.53 -7.97 -13.95
CA GLY A 224 9.76 -8.14 -13.18
C GLY A 224 9.52 -7.97 -11.69
N ASN A 225 9.96 -8.90 -10.87
CA ASN A 225 9.80 -8.80 -9.42
C ASN A 225 10.57 -7.60 -8.85
N LEU A 226 9.98 -6.95 -7.86
CA LEU A 226 10.59 -5.86 -7.12
C LEU A 226 10.96 -6.31 -5.72
N THR A 227 12.22 -6.09 -5.33
CA THR A 227 12.71 -6.41 -4.00
C THR A 227 13.50 -5.24 -3.44
N ALA A 228 13.14 -4.78 -2.23
CA ALA A 228 13.89 -3.76 -1.52
C ALA A 228 14.42 -4.33 -0.19
N THR A 229 15.72 -4.50 -0.10
CA THR A 229 16.44 -4.82 1.15
C THR A 229 17.07 -3.56 1.75
N ALA A 230 16.53 -2.41 1.39
CA ALA A 230 17.07 -1.12 1.77
C ALA A 230 16.70 -0.74 3.20
N ILE A 231 17.70 -0.35 3.98
CA ILE A 231 17.54 0.29 5.28
C ILE A 231 17.44 1.81 5.06
N CYS A 232 16.36 2.26 4.44
CA CYS A 232 16.05 3.68 4.25
C CYS A 232 14.98 4.13 5.24
N LYS A 233 14.96 5.42 5.59
CA LYS A 233 13.91 5.97 6.46
C LYS A 233 12.52 5.81 5.82
N PHE A 234 12.41 6.04 4.51
CA PHE A 234 11.19 5.86 3.73
C PHE A 234 11.43 4.87 2.59
N VAL A 235 10.64 3.83 2.51
CA VAL A 235 10.55 2.92 1.35
C VAL A 235 9.18 3.08 0.73
N ILE A 236 9.14 3.53 -0.52
CA ILE A 236 7.91 3.81 -1.26
C ILE A 236 7.97 3.00 -2.56
N MET A 237 7.22 1.89 -2.59
CA MET A 237 7.37 0.88 -3.62
C MET A 237 6.05 0.47 -4.24
N GLY A 238 5.98 0.48 -5.57
CA GLY A 238 4.80 0.04 -6.31
C GLY A 238 5.14 -0.88 -7.46
N GLY A 239 4.28 -1.84 -7.74
CA GLY A 239 4.47 -2.77 -8.86
C GLY A 239 4.57 -2.07 -10.21
N ILE A 240 4.00 -0.88 -10.34
CA ILE A 240 4.09 -0.02 -11.53
C ILE A 240 4.88 1.25 -11.21
N VAL A 241 4.49 1.99 -10.18
CA VAL A 241 5.10 3.28 -9.87
C VAL A 241 5.37 3.43 -8.37
N GLY A 242 6.57 3.89 -8.01
CA GLY A 242 6.89 4.21 -6.61
C GLY A 242 5.99 5.34 -6.09
N SER A 243 6.02 6.51 -6.73
CA SER A 243 5.16 7.65 -6.40
C SER A 243 4.56 8.27 -7.66
N ALA A 244 3.27 8.56 -7.67
CA ALA A 244 2.58 9.19 -8.79
C ALA A 244 1.93 10.51 -8.36
N ASP A 245 2.24 11.59 -9.10
CA ASP A 245 1.58 12.90 -9.01
C ASP A 245 0.55 13.08 -10.15
N GLY A 246 0.71 12.38 -11.27
CA GLY A 246 -0.14 12.45 -12.46
C GLY A 246 -1.13 11.30 -12.59
N VAL A 247 -1.64 11.12 -13.81
CA VAL A 247 -2.60 10.07 -14.16
C VAL A 247 -1.89 8.73 -14.35
N VAL A 248 -2.40 7.69 -13.70
CA VAL A 248 -2.01 6.29 -13.92
C VAL A 248 -3.22 5.51 -14.40
N SER A 249 -3.18 4.95 -15.60
CA SER A 249 -4.32 4.20 -16.17
C SER A 249 -3.90 3.03 -17.05
N ASP A 250 -4.78 2.04 -17.15
CA ASP A 250 -4.62 0.87 -18.03
C ASP A 250 -3.31 0.11 -17.78
N VAL A 251 -2.92 0.00 -16.51
CA VAL A 251 -1.65 -0.60 -16.11
C VAL A 251 -1.86 -1.97 -15.45
N VAL A 252 -0.90 -2.88 -15.70
CA VAL A 252 -0.99 -4.25 -15.19
C VAL A 252 0.30 -4.62 -14.45
N ASN A 253 0.17 -4.98 -13.18
CA ASN A 253 1.24 -5.62 -12.43
C ASN A 253 0.93 -7.11 -12.20
N VAL A 254 1.81 -7.99 -12.66
CA VAL A 254 1.72 -9.42 -12.38
C VAL A 254 2.89 -9.92 -11.52
N ALA A 255 3.83 -9.05 -11.23
CA ALA A 255 5.05 -9.38 -10.51
C ALA A 255 4.91 -9.16 -9.00
N ALA A 256 5.66 -9.90 -8.22
CA ALA A 256 5.72 -9.70 -6.78
C ALA A 256 6.41 -8.39 -6.41
N VAL A 257 5.87 -7.73 -5.39
CA VAL A 257 6.44 -6.54 -4.74
C VAL A 257 6.77 -6.91 -3.31
N SER A 258 8.05 -6.96 -2.97
CA SER A 258 8.51 -7.50 -1.70
C SER A 258 9.50 -6.59 -0.98
N VAL A 259 9.24 -6.35 0.28
CA VAL A 259 10.20 -5.78 1.24
C VAL A 259 10.50 -6.88 2.27
N PRO A 260 11.46 -7.77 2.00
CA PRO A 260 11.80 -8.84 2.92
C PRO A 260 12.46 -8.27 4.18
N GLY A 261 12.20 -8.91 5.32
CA GLY A 261 12.96 -8.72 6.53
C GLY A 261 14.45 -9.05 6.30
N ASN A 262 15.32 -8.47 7.06
CA ASN A 262 16.73 -8.86 7.04
C ASN A 262 17.02 -9.91 8.14
N PRO A 263 16.94 -11.23 7.85
CA PRO A 263 17.12 -12.27 8.86
C PRO A 263 18.56 -12.36 9.37
N ASP A 264 19.52 -11.92 8.58
CA ASP A 264 20.95 -12.06 8.91
C ASP A 264 21.49 -10.93 9.77
N GLY A 265 20.61 -10.06 10.28
CA GLY A 265 20.92 -8.93 11.16
C GLY A 265 22.37 -8.48 11.02
N VAL A 266 22.62 -7.26 10.64
CA VAL A 266 23.99 -6.71 10.56
C VAL A 266 24.77 -7.16 11.80
N ASN A 267 25.78 -8.03 11.60
CA ASN A 267 26.61 -8.55 12.66
C ASN A 267 27.35 -7.42 13.38
N GLY A 268 27.22 -7.35 14.70
CA GLY A 268 28.05 -6.48 15.55
C GLY A 268 27.29 -5.34 16.23
N ALA A 269 28.02 -4.35 16.72
CA ALA A 269 27.61 -3.22 17.56
C ALA A 269 26.51 -2.30 16.98
N LEU A 270 25.99 -2.60 15.80
CA LEU A 270 24.92 -1.87 15.13
C LEU A 270 23.51 -2.43 15.40
N LYS A 271 23.42 -3.52 16.19
CA LYS A 271 22.13 -4.13 16.59
C LYS A 271 21.17 -3.20 17.33
N GLU A 272 21.64 -2.05 17.77
CA GLU A 272 20.88 -1.22 18.70
C GLU A 272 20.17 -0.01 18.10
N LYS A 273 20.33 0.29 16.81
CA LYS A 273 19.81 1.59 16.35
C LYS A 273 18.85 1.64 15.18
N TYR A 274 18.93 0.81 14.14
CA TYR A 274 18.06 1.04 12.95
C TYR A 274 17.88 -0.23 12.10
N PHE A 275 16.75 -0.93 12.23
CA PHE A 275 16.41 -2.09 11.40
C PHE A 275 15.06 -1.90 10.70
N GLY A 276 15.09 -1.63 9.41
CA GLY A 276 13.91 -1.48 8.57
C GLY A 276 13.48 -0.03 8.33
N PRO A 277 12.61 0.20 7.34
CA PRO A 277 12.10 1.54 7.05
C PRO A 277 11.18 2.02 8.18
N ARG A 278 11.31 3.28 8.59
CA ARG A 278 10.36 3.92 9.51
C ARG A 278 9.00 4.14 8.86
N TYR A 279 9.01 4.38 7.54
CA TYR A 279 7.81 4.54 6.75
C TYR A 279 7.90 3.60 5.54
N ALA A 280 6.96 2.69 5.43
CA ALA A 280 6.86 1.80 4.28
C ALA A 280 5.49 1.95 3.64
N TYR A 281 5.48 2.43 2.41
CA TYR A 281 4.29 2.52 1.58
C TYR A 281 4.46 1.58 0.39
N VAL A 282 3.79 0.44 0.42
CA VAL A 282 3.96 -0.61 -0.57
C VAL A 282 2.63 -0.93 -1.23
N GLY A 283 2.59 -0.84 -2.55
CA GLY A 283 1.39 -1.13 -3.33
C GLY A 283 1.64 -2.02 -4.53
N GLY A 284 0.65 -2.78 -4.93
CA GLY A 284 0.74 -3.62 -6.14
C GLY A 284 0.83 -2.79 -7.43
N ILE A 285 0.32 -1.56 -7.43
CA ILE A 285 0.43 -0.61 -8.53
C ILE A 285 1.28 0.60 -8.12
N ALA A 286 0.87 1.32 -7.08
CA ALA A 286 1.58 2.52 -6.62
C ALA A 286 1.98 2.41 -5.15
N GLY A 287 3.22 2.76 -4.82
CA GLY A 287 3.65 2.89 -3.42
C GLY A 287 2.94 4.05 -2.76
N GLN A 288 2.92 5.20 -3.42
CA GLN A 288 2.24 6.41 -2.99
C GLN A 288 1.51 7.08 -4.16
N LEU A 289 0.23 7.36 -3.98
CA LEU A 289 -0.55 8.23 -4.87
C LEU A 289 -0.71 9.60 -4.21
N ARG A 290 -0.14 10.63 -4.81
CA ARG A 290 -0.14 12.00 -4.29
C ARG A 290 -1.49 12.68 -4.48
N ILE A 291 -1.64 13.90 -3.95
CA ILE A 291 -2.92 14.65 -3.92
C ILE A 291 -3.52 14.83 -5.32
N ASP A 292 -2.71 15.22 -6.28
CA ASP A 292 -3.13 15.44 -7.67
C ASP A 292 -3.16 14.15 -8.49
N GLY A 293 -2.64 13.05 -7.90
CA GLY A 293 -2.57 11.74 -8.54
C GLY A 293 -3.94 11.10 -8.71
N THR A 294 -4.18 10.56 -9.89
CA THR A 294 -5.35 9.73 -10.16
C THR A 294 -4.94 8.37 -10.68
N LEU A 295 -5.51 7.33 -10.11
CA LEU A 295 -5.31 5.95 -10.56
C LEU A 295 -6.67 5.39 -10.97
N THR A 296 -6.81 5.13 -12.24
CA THR A 296 -8.11 4.76 -12.81
C THR A 296 -7.99 3.55 -13.73
N GLY A 297 -9.03 2.74 -13.78
CA GLY A 297 -9.15 1.62 -14.70
C GLY A 297 -10.56 1.46 -15.21
N ASN A 298 -10.69 0.91 -16.42
CA ASN A 298 -11.97 0.45 -16.97
C ASN A 298 -12.11 -1.08 -16.80
N GLY A 299 -11.45 -1.64 -15.77
CA GLY A 299 -11.28 -3.06 -15.55
C GLY A 299 -9.88 -3.57 -15.94
N ASP A 300 -9.07 -2.74 -16.60
CA ASP A 300 -7.74 -3.11 -17.11
C ASP A 300 -6.58 -2.68 -16.18
N THR A 301 -6.84 -1.82 -15.20
CA THR A 301 -5.85 -1.51 -14.15
C THR A 301 -5.93 -2.57 -13.07
N THR A 302 -4.99 -3.51 -13.11
CA THR A 302 -5.03 -4.70 -12.28
C THR A 302 -3.69 -4.99 -11.60
N ASN A 303 -3.78 -5.46 -10.35
CA ASN A 303 -2.68 -6.13 -9.67
C ASN A 303 -3.00 -7.61 -9.44
N SER A 304 -2.14 -8.50 -9.93
CA SER A 304 -2.19 -9.93 -9.59
C SER A 304 -0.92 -10.43 -8.91
N GLY A 305 0.09 -9.58 -8.81
CA GLY A 305 1.31 -9.87 -8.07
C GLY A 305 1.09 -9.79 -6.55
N ALA A 306 1.74 -10.68 -5.81
CA ALA A 306 1.71 -10.61 -4.36
C ALA A 306 2.42 -9.34 -3.86
N VAL A 307 1.87 -8.72 -2.82
CA VAL A 307 2.45 -7.55 -2.15
C VAL A 307 2.80 -7.96 -0.72
N THR A 308 4.09 -8.02 -0.41
CA THR A 308 4.55 -8.50 0.88
C THR A 308 5.50 -7.52 1.54
N ILE A 309 5.32 -7.33 2.83
CA ILE A 309 6.30 -6.68 3.68
C ILE A 309 6.56 -7.53 4.91
N GLU A 310 7.82 -7.83 5.14
CA GLU A 310 8.29 -8.40 6.39
C GLU A 310 9.13 -7.33 7.08
N GLN A 311 8.68 -6.87 8.21
CA GLN A 311 9.35 -5.80 8.92
C GLN A 311 10.08 -6.32 10.15
N MET A 312 11.32 -5.89 10.28
CA MET A 312 12.11 -6.07 11.49
C MET A 312 12.00 -4.85 12.41
N GLU A 313 12.22 -5.06 13.67
CA GLU A 313 11.97 -4.14 14.79
C GLU A 313 12.70 -2.79 14.78
N TYR A 314 12.20 -1.89 15.60
CA TYR A 314 12.74 -0.65 16.18
C TYR A 314 12.37 0.69 15.52
N SER A 315 11.24 1.28 15.91
CA SER A 315 11.09 2.73 16.14
C SER A 315 9.69 3.08 16.66
N THR A 316 9.59 4.08 17.48
CA THR A 316 8.33 4.55 18.11
C THR A 316 7.45 5.40 17.18
N GLU A 317 7.86 5.62 15.92
CA GLU A 317 7.17 6.53 14.99
C GLU A 317 6.80 5.88 13.65
N ASP A 318 6.83 4.57 13.53
CA ASP A 318 6.75 3.89 12.24
C ASP A 318 5.33 3.73 11.71
N ILE A 319 5.16 3.99 10.42
CA ILE A 319 3.91 3.76 9.68
C ILE A 319 4.20 2.75 8.57
N VAL A 320 3.44 1.66 8.58
CA VAL A 320 3.44 0.66 7.50
C VAL A 320 2.08 0.63 6.86
N ALA A 321 2.01 0.97 5.58
CA ALA A 321 0.79 0.93 4.80
C ALA A 321 1.01 0.09 3.54
N VAL A 322 0.25 -1.00 3.44
CA VAL A 322 0.34 -1.96 2.35
C VAL A 322 -1.01 -2.11 1.67
N GLY A 323 -1.03 -1.88 0.37
CA GLY A 323 -2.25 -2.03 -0.42
C GLY A 323 -2.05 -2.96 -1.61
N GLY A 324 -3.07 -3.71 -1.96
CA GLY A 324 -3.04 -4.50 -3.19
C GLY A 324 -2.90 -3.63 -4.45
N VAL A 325 -3.31 -2.35 -4.36
CA VAL A 325 -3.16 -1.36 -5.43
C VAL A 325 -2.28 -0.20 -4.97
N VAL A 326 -2.60 0.48 -3.87
CA VAL A 326 -1.88 1.66 -3.39
C VAL A 326 -1.46 1.50 -1.93
N GLY A 327 -0.19 1.74 -1.60
CA GLY A 327 0.30 1.74 -0.22
C GLY A 327 -0.27 2.91 0.58
N GLN A 328 0.07 4.15 0.21
CA GLN A 328 -0.53 5.39 0.75
C GLN A 328 -1.23 6.16 -0.36
N GLN A 329 -2.45 6.56 -0.10
CA GLN A 329 -3.31 7.25 -1.05
C GLN A 329 -3.73 8.62 -0.53
N LEU A 330 -3.41 9.68 -1.28
CA LEU A 330 -3.85 11.06 -1.04
C LEU A 330 -4.75 11.56 -2.19
N GLY A 331 -4.73 10.91 -3.34
CA GLY A 331 -5.51 11.21 -4.54
C GLY A 331 -6.69 10.26 -4.74
N LYS A 332 -7.12 10.07 -5.99
CA LYS A 332 -8.34 9.32 -6.34
C LYS A 332 -8.01 7.98 -7.00
N VAL A 333 -8.65 6.90 -6.52
CA VAL A 333 -8.55 5.55 -7.09
C VAL A 333 -9.93 5.11 -7.55
N SER A 334 -10.05 4.62 -8.78
CA SER A 334 -11.34 4.13 -9.29
C SER A 334 -11.20 2.92 -10.21
N ASN A 335 -12.20 2.02 -10.12
CA ASN A 335 -12.38 0.86 -11.02
C ASN A 335 -11.14 -0.04 -11.16
N THR A 336 -10.42 -0.25 -10.07
CA THR A 336 -9.22 -1.09 -10.03
C THR A 336 -9.54 -2.47 -9.47
N VAL A 337 -8.73 -3.46 -9.84
CA VAL A 337 -8.90 -4.84 -9.36
C VAL A 337 -7.60 -5.33 -8.73
N ASN A 338 -7.70 -5.83 -7.51
CA ASN A 338 -6.63 -6.59 -6.86
C ASN A 338 -6.99 -8.07 -6.77
N SER A 339 -6.16 -8.92 -7.35
CA SER A 339 -6.19 -10.39 -7.21
C SER A 339 -4.90 -10.98 -6.64
N GLY A 340 -3.93 -10.13 -6.31
CA GLY A 340 -2.68 -10.50 -5.64
C GLY A 340 -2.82 -10.44 -4.12
N ALA A 341 -2.32 -11.45 -3.41
CA ALA A 341 -2.36 -11.47 -1.95
C ALA A 341 -1.57 -10.29 -1.34
N VAL A 342 -2.12 -9.70 -0.28
CA VAL A 342 -1.49 -8.63 0.50
C VAL A 342 -1.12 -9.19 1.86
N THR A 343 0.17 -9.21 2.19
CA THR A 343 0.63 -9.78 3.46
C THR A 343 1.57 -8.81 4.17
N VAL A 344 1.24 -8.53 5.41
CA VAL A 344 2.11 -7.80 6.35
C VAL A 344 2.54 -8.76 7.43
N SER A 345 3.83 -9.03 7.54
CA SER A 345 4.41 -9.81 8.61
C SER A 345 5.45 -9.00 9.39
N ALA A 346 5.78 -9.46 10.58
CA ALA A 346 6.88 -8.93 11.34
C ALA A 346 7.69 -10.08 11.92
N SER A 347 8.98 -10.06 11.67
CA SER A 347 9.92 -10.98 12.28
C SER A 347 10.58 -10.31 13.48
N PRO A 348 10.48 -10.89 14.68
CA PRO A 348 11.14 -10.31 15.85
C PRO A 348 12.65 -10.55 15.76
N ALA A 349 13.44 -9.49 15.89
CA ALA A 349 14.82 -9.68 16.30
C ALA A 349 14.86 -10.20 17.74
N ALA A 350 15.74 -11.14 18.03
CA ALA A 350 15.82 -11.75 19.35
C ALA A 350 16.04 -10.68 20.44
N GLY A 351 15.03 -10.42 21.25
CA GLY A 351 15.08 -9.55 22.43
C GLY A 351 14.54 -8.12 22.26
N GLY A 352 13.90 -7.78 21.15
CA GLY A 352 13.37 -6.43 20.93
C GLY A 352 11.88 -6.26 21.17
N THR A 353 11.46 -5.00 21.35
CA THR A 353 10.06 -4.60 21.46
C THR A 353 9.62 -3.93 20.15
N ILE A 354 8.56 -4.43 19.50
CA ILE A 354 8.02 -3.77 18.30
C ILE A 354 7.20 -2.56 18.76
N ALA A 355 7.60 -1.38 18.35
CA ALA A 355 6.87 -0.15 18.61
C ALA A 355 6.56 0.54 17.28
N TRP A 356 5.35 0.40 16.76
CA TRP A 356 4.90 1.06 15.55
C TRP A 356 3.73 1.97 15.85
N LYS A 357 3.65 3.09 15.14
CA LYS A 357 2.55 4.01 15.31
C LYS A 357 1.26 3.46 14.70
N VAL A 358 1.33 2.91 13.48
CA VAL A 358 0.19 2.35 12.76
C VAL A 358 0.65 1.30 11.74
N ARG A 359 -0.11 0.21 11.63
CA ARG A 359 -0.05 -0.77 10.55
C ARG A 359 -1.37 -0.83 9.81
N CYS A 360 -1.31 -0.68 8.51
CA CYS A 360 -2.51 -0.73 7.68
C CYS A 360 -2.30 -1.71 6.52
N ALA A 361 -3.25 -2.62 6.33
CA ALA A 361 -3.30 -3.48 5.16
C ALA A 361 -4.68 -3.38 4.51
N GLY A 362 -4.72 -3.10 3.21
CA GLY A 362 -5.95 -3.03 2.45
C GLY A 362 -5.85 -3.74 1.10
N GLY A 363 -6.94 -4.33 0.64
CA GLY A 363 -6.98 -4.98 -0.67
C GLY A 363 -6.78 -4.00 -1.83
N ILE A 364 -7.16 -2.74 -1.65
CA ILE A 364 -6.92 -1.66 -2.60
C ILE A 364 -5.95 -0.63 -2.00
N SER A 365 -6.28 -0.01 -0.89
CA SER A 365 -5.45 1.03 -0.26
C SER A 365 -5.04 0.64 1.16
N GLY A 366 -3.75 0.73 1.47
CA GLY A 366 -3.26 0.51 2.83
C GLY A 366 -3.69 1.63 3.77
N LEU A 367 -3.33 2.86 3.44
CA LEU A 367 -3.68 4.08 4.16
C LEU A 367 -4.31 5.09 3.19
N LEU A 368 -5.53 5.51 3.47
CA LEU A 368 -6.20 6.61 2.80
C LEU A 368 -6.05 7.87 3.67
N GLY A 369 -5.26 8.83 3.18
CA GLY A 369 -4.87 10.03 3.90
C GLY A 369 -3.43 10.02 4.43
N GLU A 370 -3.12 10.97 5.29
CA GLU A 370 -1.82 11.11 5.97
C GLU A 370 -2.02 11.43 7.44
N ILE A 371 -1.41 10.64 8.32
CA ILE A 371 -1.57 10.80 9.77
C ILE A 371 -1.08 12.19 10.22
N GLY A 372 -1.99 12.95 10.83
CA GLY A 372 -1.74 14.31 11.34
C GLY A 372 -1.92 15.43 10.32
N LYS A 373 -2.43 15.14 9.12
CA LYS A 373 -2.78 16.14 8.10
C LYS A 373 -4.15 15.89 7.51
N THR A 374 -4.78 16.93 7.01
CA THR A 374 -6.06 16.88 6.30
C THR A 374 -5.85 17.15 4.83
N TYR A 375 -6.31 16.23 3.99
CA TYR A 375 -6.36 16.38 2.54
C TYR A 375 -7.79 16.05 2.10
N ALA A 376 -8.53 17.03 1.66
CA ALA A 376 -9.88 16.81 1.15
C ALA A 376 -9.85 16.02 -0.17
N GLU A 377 -10.91 15.21 -0.42
CA GLU A 377 -11.22 14.55 -1.70
C GLU A 377 -10.50 13.23 -2.02
N ALA A 378 -9.70 12.64 -1.14
CA ALA A 378 -9.19 11.29 -1.36
C ALA A 378 -10.35 10.29 -1.48
N SER A 379 -10.34 9.44 -2.51
CA SER A 379 -11.46 8.53 -2.73
C SER A 379 -11.08 7.19 -3.36
N VAL A 380 -11.81 6.13 -2.97
CA VAL A 380 -11.78 4.82 -3.61
C VAL A 380 -13.16 4.49 -4.13
N ALA A 381 -13.33 4.33 -5.44
CA ALA A 381 -14.62 4.07 -6.06
C ALA A 381 -14.62 2.85 -6.99
N GLY A 382 -15.69 2.06 -6.99
CA GLY A 382 -15.93 0.97 -7.94
C GLY A 382 -14.86 -0.13 -7.99
N SER A 383 -13.97 -0.17 -7.00
CA SER A 383 -12.79 -1.06 -7.00
C SER A 383 -13.09 -2.41 -6.34
N LYS A 384 -12.36 -3.46 -6.74
CA LYS A 384 -12.61 -4.83 -6.30
C LYS A 384 -11.36 -5.48 -5.71
N ASN A 385 -11.51 -6.08 -4.54
CA ASN A 385 -10.52 -7.00 -3.99
C ASN A 385 -11.02 -8.45 -4.05
N LEU A 386 -10.24 -9.30 -4.69
CA LEU A 386 -10.53 -10.73 -4.87
C LEU A 386 -9.57 -11.62 -4.07
N ALA A 387 -8.55 -11.03 -3.46
CA ALA A 387 -7.44 -11.74 -2.85
C ALA A 387 -7.42 -11.60 -1.31
N LEU A 388 -6.66 -12.49 -0.69
CA LEU A 388 -6.35 -12.45 0.74
C LEU A 388 -5.66 -11.14 1.12
N VAL A 389 -6.16 -10.50 2.16
CA VAL A 389 -5.49 -9.40 2.88
C VAL A 389 -5.17 -9.88 4.28
N LYS A 390 -3.88 -10.00 4.59
CA LYS A 390 -3.45 -10.62 5.84
C LYS A 390 -2.43 -9.80 6.60
N GLN A 391 -2.68 -9.63 7.90
CA GLN A 391 -1.68 -9.28 8.89
C GLN A 391 -1.30 -10.56 9.63
N GLU A 392 -0.06 -11.00 9.51
CA GLU A 392 0.40 -12.23 10.15
C GLU A 392 0.72 -12.04 11.64
N ARG A 393 0.54 -13.13 12.37
CA ARG A 393 0.89 -13.21 13.78
C ARG A 393 2.39 -13.03 13.97
N THR A 394 2.76 -12.18 14.91
CA THR A 394 4.13 -12.10 15.39
C THR A 394 4.26 -12.93 16.66
N THR A 395 5.39 -13.61 16.84
CA THR A 395 5.68 -14.38 18.06
C THR A 395 6.06 -13.49 19.25
N VAL A 396 6.23 -12.20 19.02
CA VAL A 396 6.65 -11.23 20.05
C VAL A 396 5.48 -10.39 20.53
N ARG A 397 5.45 -10.14 21.85
CA ARG A 397 4.49 -9.24 22.48
C ARG A 397 4.71 -7.82 21.97
N SER A 398 3.73 -7.26 21.28
CA SER A 398 3.75 -5.84 20.93
C SER A 398 3.16 -5.00 22.07
N ASN A 399 3.74 -3.85 22.31
CA ASN A 399 3.26 -2.89 23.29
C ASN A 399 2.13 -2.02 22.70
N GLY A 400 0.94 -2.63 22.49
CA GLY A 400 -0.29 -1.86 22.28
C GLY A 400 -0.43 -1.06 20.97
N MET A 401 0.21 -1.47 19.88
CA MET A 401 0.07 -0.77 18.60
C MET A 401 -1.06 -1.34 17.75
N PRO A 402 -1.90 -0.48 17.12
CA PRO A 402 -3.02 -0.93 16.33
C PRO A 402 -2.59 -1.54 14.99
N ALA A 403 -3.31 -2.58 14.57
CA ALA A 403 -3.26 -3.13 13.23
C ALA A 403 -4.65 -3.02 12.58
N TYR A 404 -4.73 -2.29 11.48
CA TYR A 404 -5.96 -2.05 10.74
C TYR A 404 -5.94 -2.82 9.42
N VAL A 405 -6.85 -3.77 9.27
CA VAL A 405 -6.94 -4.62 8.08
C VAL A 405 -8.34 -4.51 7.47
N GLY A 406 -8.39 -4.12 6.20
CA GLY A 406 -9.64 -3.98 5.46
C GLY A 406 -9.59 -4.64 4.09
N GLY A 407 -10.71 -5.18 3.64
CA GLY A 407 -10.80 -5.80 2.31
C GLY A 407 -10.58 -4.81 1.17
N ILE A 408 -10.86 -3.52 1.39
CA ILE A 408 -10.62 -2.42 0.45
C ILE A 408 -9.61 -1.44 1.03
N VAL A 409 -9.86 -0.86 2.20
CA VAL A 409 -8.98 0.13 2.82
C VAL A 409 -8.57 -0.32 4.22
N GLY A 410 -7.27 -0.32 4.51
CA GLY A 410 -6.76 -0.66 5.84
C GLY A 410 -7.17 0.39 6.88
N TYR A 411 -6.82 1.65 6.64
CA TYR A 411 -7.15 2.77 7.52
C TYR A 411 -7.49 4.04 6.73
N ILE A 412 -8.57 4.70 7.12
CA ILE A 412 -8.92 6.05 6.67
C ILE A 412 -8.58 7.02 7.80
N TYR A 413 -7.65 7.93 7.53
CA TYR A 413 -7.28 9.03 8.42
C TYR A 413 -7.29 10.32 7.63
N GLU A 414 -8.49 10.85 7.39
CA GLU A 414 -8.71 11.92 6.44
C GLU A 414 -10.00 12.70 6.78
N SER A 415 -10.20 13.83 6.12
CA SER A 415 -11.42 14.60 6.14
C SER A 415 -12.14 14.47 4.80
N ALA A 416 -13.45 14.27 4.81
CA ALA A 416 -14.30 14.13 3.62
C ALA A 416 -13.85 13.01 2.64
N ALA A 417 -13.11 12.00 3.10
CA ALA A 417 -12.74 10.87 2.27
C ALA A 417 -13.95 10.00 1.93
N SER A 418 -13.93 9.37 0.76
CA SER A 418 -15.02 8.50 0.33
C SER A 418 -14.55 7.12 -0.15
N VAL A 419 -15.29 6.07 0.25
CA VAL A 419 -15.16 4.71 -0.26
C VAL A 419 -16.53 4.28 -0.78
N SER A 420 -16.69 4.12 -2.10
CA SER A 420 -18.02 3.92 -2.69
C SER A 420 -18.06 2.83 -3.77
N GLY A 421 -19.14 2.06 -3.80
CA GLY A 421 -19.38 1.04 -4.82
C GLY A 421 -18.31 -0.07 -4.88
N CYS A 422 -17.55 -0.27 -3.81
CA CYS A 422 -16.45 -1.23 -3.77
C CYS A 422 -16.92 -2.61 -3.33
N THR A 423 -16.23 -3.65 -3.83
CA THR A 423 -16.53 -5.04 -3.49
C THR A 423 -15.32 -5.76 -2.92
N ASN A 424 -15.49 -6.45 -1.81
CA ASN A 424 -14.51 -7.41 -1.30
C ASN A 424 -15.07 -8.82 -1.33
N SER A 425 -14.37 -9.75 -1.97
CA SER A 425 -14.62 -11.20 -1.92
C SER A 425 -13.42 -11.98 -1.40
N GLY A 426 -12.29 -11.33 -1.21
CA GLY A 426 -11.09 -11.91 -0.61
C GLY A 426 -11.23 -12.04 0.92
N GLU A 427 -10.55 -13.03 1.51
CA GLU A 427 -10.45 -13.15 2.96
C GLU A 427 -9.68 -11.96 3.56
N VAL A 428 -10.18 -11.44 4.69
CA VAL A 428 -9.55 -10.36 5.47
C VAL A 428 -9.16 -10.91 6.83
N ASN A 429 -7.87 -11.13 7.05
CA ASN A 429 -7.36 -11.84 8.21
C ASN A 429 -6.38 -10.98 9.01
N ASN A 430 -6.66 -10.78 10.30
CA ASN A 430 -5.79 -10.05 11.22
C ASN A 430 -5.42 -10.96 12.41
N ASP A 431 -4.36 -11.73 12.23
CA ASP A 431 -3.82 -12.65 13.25
C ASP A 431 -2.79 -11.98 14.18
N TYR A 432 -2.87 -10.66 14.31
CA TYR A 432 -1.92 -9.92 15.13
C TYR A 432 -2.21 -10.08 16.63
N TYR A 433 -1.20 -10.44 17.42
CA TYR A 433 -1.33 -10.69 18.84
C TYR A 433 -1.06 -9.43 19.67
N ASN A 434 -2.11 -8.81 20.23
CA ASN A 434 -1.99 -7.71 21.18
C ASN A 434 -2.50 -8.15 22.57
N ASN A 435 -1.64 -8.08 23.59
CA ASN A 435 -2.00 -8.50 24.95
C ASN A 435 -2.72 -7.43 25.80
N ASN A 436 -2.68 -6.16 25.39
CA ASN A 436 -3.15 -5.03 26.19
C ASN A 436 -4.37 -4.37 25.55
N ILE A 437 -5.44 -5.12 25.34
CA ILE A 437 -6.71 -4.56 24.88
C ILE A 437 -7.56 -4.27 26.11
N ASP A 438 -7.73 -2.98 26.40
CA ASP A 438 -8.71 -2.47 27.35
C ASP A 438 -9.81 -1.78 26.56
N PHE A 439 -11.03 -2.35 26.56
CA PHE A 439 -12.15 -1.87 25.78
C PHE A 439 -12.92 -0.72 26.45
N ASP A 440 -12.62 -0.42 27.71
CA ASP A 440 -13.42 0.52 28.50
C ASP A 440 -12.95 1.99 28.41
N ALA A 441 -11.80 2.24 27.82
CA ALA A 441 -11.29 3.60 27.64
C ALA A 441 -11.44 4.08 26.19
N ALA A 442 -12.02 5.26 25.96
CA ALA A 442 -12.21 5.86 24.62
C ALA A 442 -10.92 6.00 23.80
N GLU A 443 -9.76 6.06 24.45
CA GLU A 443 -8.45 6.01 23.79
C GLU A 443 -7.97 4.61 23.44
N SER A 444 -8.49 3.55 24.09
CA SER A 444 -8.03 2.17 23.84
C SER A 444 -8.58 1.62 22.53
N ALA A 445 -9.74 2.09 22.06
CA ALA A 445 -10.27 1.76 20.74
C ALA A 445 -9.30 2.18 19.61
N LYS A 446 -8.58 3.30 19.79
CA LYS A 446 -7.53 3.77 18.87
C LYS A 446 -6.26 2.92 18.88
N ARG A 447 -6.14 1.96 19.79
CA ARG A 447 -4.96 1.07 19.95
C ARG A 447 -5.31 -0.40 19.73
N THR A 448 -6.48 -0.69 19.22
CA THR A 448 -7.02 -2.04 19.09
C THR A 448 -6.91 -2.54 17.66
N ASN A 449 -6.74 -3.84 17.47
CA ASN A 449 -6.81 -4.46 16.16
C ASN A 449 -8.20 -4.32 15.56
N CYS A 450 -8.28 -3.84 14.35
CA CYS A 450 -9.53 -3.66 13.62
C CYS A 450 -9.52 -4.46 12.32
N THR A 451 -10.54 -5.28 12.12
CA THR A 451 -10.69 -6.10 10.92
C THR A 451 -12.04 -5.86 10.29
N GLY A 452 -12.06 -5.19 9.15
CA GLY A 452 -13.30 -4.87 8.43
C GLY A 452 -13.36 -5.48 7.04
N GLY A 453 -14.52 -5.96 6.62
CA GLY A 453 -14.70 -6.54 5.30
C GLY A 453 -14.42 -5.54 4.16
N ILE A 454 -14.64 -4.25 4.42
CA ILE A 454 -14.33 -3.15 3.49
C ILE A 454 -13.25 -2.25 4.10
N VAL A 455 -13.45 -1.71 5.30
CA VAL A 455 -12.52 -0.77 5.94
C VAL A 455 -12.12 -1.30 7.33
N GLY A 456 -10.82 -1.38 7.61
CA GLY A 456 -10.33 -1.78 8.92
C GLY A 456 -10.70 -0.78 9.99
N ALA A 457 -10.30 0.48 9.82
CA ALA A 457 -10.70 1.57 10.69
C ALA A 457 -10.86 2.88 9.90
N ALA A 458 -11.70 3.77 10.40
CA ALA A 458 -11.90 5.10 9.83
C ALA A 458 -12.06 6.15 10.93
N SER A 459 -11.28 7.23 10.84
CA SER A 459 -11.37 8.38 11.73
C SER A 459 -11.36 9.66 10.91
N THR A 460 -12.24 10.60 11.22
CA THR A 460 -12.23 11.91 10.57
C THR A 460 -11.41 12.93 11.33
N LEU A 461 -10.84 13.89 10.60
CA LEU A 461 -10.16 15.07 11.15
C LEU A 461 -10.94 16.37 10.93
N GLY A 462 -12.12 16.28 10.38
CA GLY A 462 -12.96 17.44 10.05
C GLY A 462 -14.31 16.98 9.52
N GLU A 463 -14.60 17.23 8.23
CA GLU A 463 -15.83 16.77 7.62
C GLU A 463 -15.94 15.23 7.61
N PRO A 464 -17.16 14.68 7.79
CA PRO A 464 -17.36 13.24 7.89
C PRO A 464 -16.86 12.48 6.66
N ASN A 465 -16.17 11.37 6.90
CA ASN A 465 -15.87 10.38 5.87
C ASN A 465 -17.13 9.61 5.48
N VAL A 466 -17.21 9.13 4.25
CA VAL A 466 -18.38 8.39 3.75
C VAL A 466 -17.98 7.04 3.16
N ILE A 467 -18.64 5.98 3.64
CA ILE A 467 -18.53 4.63 3.09
C ILE A 467 -19.91 4.23 2.58
N SER A 468 -20.07 4.05 1.27
CA SER A 468 -21.39 3.85 0.68
C SER A 468 -21.44 2.81 -0.42
N SER A 469 -22.56 2.10 -0.51
CA SER A 469 -22.86 1.14 -1.58
C SER A 469 -21.77 0.06 -1.74
N CYS A 470 -21.08 -0.27 -0.65
CA CYS A 470 -20.02 -1.27 -0.64
C CYS A 470 -20.56 -2.65 -0.24
N SER A 471 -19.94 -3.70 -0.75
CA SER A 471 -20.38 -5.06 -0.52
C SER A 471 -19.21 -5.96 -0.08
N ASN A 472 -19.37 -6.68 1.02
CA ASN A 472 -18.45 -7.69 1.48
C ASN A 472 -19.07 -9.10 1.43
N SER A 473 -18.34 -10.03 0.79
CA SER A 473 -18.63 -11.47 0.79
C SER A 473 -17.41 -12.32 1.19
N GLY A 474 -16.26 -11.67 1.41
CA GLY A 474 -15.02 -12.30 1.83
C GLY A 474 -15.03 -12.64 3.33
N LEU A 475 -14.48 -13.78 3.73
CA LEU A 475 -14.37 -14.21 5.13
C LEU A 475 -13.59 -13.20 5.97
N ILE A 476 -14.01 -13.05 7.24
CA ILE A 476 -13.37 -12.13 8.20
C ILE A 476 -13.03 -12.90 9.47
N PRO A 477 -11.93 -13.67 9.50
CA PRO A 477 -11.45 -14.27 10.73
C PRO A 477 -10.91 -13.17 11.68
N ILE A 478 -11.48 -13.10 12.89
CA ILE A 478 -11.08 -12.12 13.90
C ILE A 478 -10.49 -12.85 15.09
N TYR A 479 -9.22 -12.66 15.37
CA TYR A 479 -8.57 -13.33 16.48
C TYR A 479 -8.59 -12.54 17.78
N ARG A 480 -8.54 -11.21 17.71
CA ARG A 480 -8.66 -10.27 18.85
C ARG A 480 -8.97 -8.88 18.33
N GLY A 481 -9.87 -8.18 19.02
CA GLY A 481 -10.13 -6.77 18.70
C GLY A 481 -11.54 -6.49 18.22
N ILE A 482 -11.66 -5.55 17.31
CA ILE A 482 -12.94 -5.09 16.77
C ILE A 482 -13.12 -5.65 15.36
N GLY A 483 -14.29 -6.24 15.12
CA GLY A 483 -14.66 -6.77 13.80
C GLY A 483 -15.94 -6.18 13.25
N GLY A 484 -15.94 -5.88 11.95
CA GLY A 484 -17.12 -5.40 11.24
C GLY A 484 -17.25 -5.98 9.84
N GLY A 485 -18.45 -6.34 9.43
CA GLY A 485 -18.70 -6.86 8.09
C GLY A 485 -18.37 -5.86 6.99
N VAL A 486 -18.49 -4.58 7.31
CA VAL A 486 -18.08 -3.45 6.44
C VAL A 486 -16.94 -2.68 7.10
N VAL A 487 -17.14 -2.16 8.31
CA VAL A 487 -16.14 -1.34 9.01
C VAL A 487 -15.93 -1.87 10.42
N ALA A 488 -14.68 -2.08 10.86
CA ALA A 488 -14.48 -2.51 12.24
C ALA A 488 -14.63 -1.36 13.24
N TYR A 489 -13.92 -0.25 13.04
CA TYR A 489 -14.00 0.95 13.89
C TYR A 489 -14.31 2.19 13.05
N ALA A 490 -15.29 2.99 13.48
CA ALA A 490 -15.68 4.22 12.81
C ALA A 490 -15.90 5.36 13.80
N ASP A 491 -15.21 6.50 13.58
CA ASP A 491 -15.39 7.73 14.34
C ASP A 491 -15.58 8.90 13.37
N GLY A 492 -16.75 9.56 13.43
CA GLY A 492 -17.12 10.64 12.50
C GLY A 492 -17.39 10.16 11.07
N VAL A 493 -18.05 9.00 10.90
CA VAL A 493 -18.22 8.36 9.57
C VAL A 493 -19.69 8.11 9.24
N GLY A 494 -20.09 8.44 8.01
CA GLY A 494 -21.36 7.99 7.42
C GLY A 494 -21.20 6.64 6.71
N ILE A 495 -22.01 5.64 7.08
CA ILE A 495 -22.02 4.31 6.46
C ILE A 495 -23.39 4.08 5.85
N ARG A 496 -23.49 4.01 4.50
CA ARG A 496 -24.79 4.01 3.82
C ARG A 496 -24.90 2.90 2.78
N ASP A 497 -26.05 2.25 2.73
CA ASP A 497 -26.42 1.29 1.68
C ASP A 497 -25.39 0.16 1.47
N CYS A 498 -24.68 -0.21 2.54
CA CYS A 498 -23.65 -1.25 2.49
C CYS A 498 -24.23 -2.62 2.83
N THR A 499 -23.64 -3.66 2.23
CA THR A 499 -24.10 -5.04 2.42
C THR A 499 -22.98 -5.93 2.92
N ASN A 500 -23.26 -6.76 3.92
CA ASN A 500 -22.40 -7.86 4.33
C ASN A 500 -23.16 -9.19 4.23
N THR A 501 -22.56 -10.14 3.51
CA THR A 501 -23.06 -11.52 3.40
C THR A 501 -22.06 -12.54 3.95
N SER A 502 -20.91 -12.11 4.42
CA SER A 502 -19.85 -12.97 4.91
C SER A 502 -19.91 -13.18 6.42
N SER A 503 -19.79 -14.42 6.82
CA SER A 503 -19.78 -14.80 8.24
C SER A 503 -18.42 -14.55 8.91
N PHE A 504 -18.45 -14.45 10.24
CA PHE A 504 -17.26 -14.34 11.10
C PHE A 504 -16.96 -15.74 11.68
N PRO A 505 -16.06 -16.51 11.06
CA PRO A 505 -15.94 -17.95 11.39
C PRO A 505 -15.08 -18.25 12.61
N THR A 506 -14.44 -17.27 13.25
CA THR A 506 -13.41 -17.56 14.26
C THR A 506 -13.54 -16.74 15.53
N SER A 507 -12.87 -17.25 16.56
CA SER A 507 -12.87 -16.80 17.93
C SER A 507 -12.22 -15.43 18.10
N ASN A 508 -13.00 -14.49 18.58
CA ASN A 508 -12.54 -13.17 18.99
C ASN A 508 -12.35 -13.16 20.52
N ARG A 509 -11.13 -13.32 20.98
CA ARG A 509 -10.84 -13.28 22.42
C ARG A 509 -11.00 -11.86 22.94
N ASN A 510 -12.06 -11.55 23.69
CA ASN A 510 -12.45 -10.21 24.12
C ASN A 510 -12.73 -9.31 22.93
N GLY A 511 -13.87 -9.48 22.25
CA GLY A 511 -14.14 -8.82 21.00
C GLY A 511 -15.47 -8.10 20.92
N VAL A 512 -15.45 -7.06 20.10
CA VAL A 512 -16.63 -6.32 19.66
C VAL A 512 -16.86 -6.66 18.19
N THR A 513 -18.03 -7.24 17.87
CA THR A 513 -18.33 -7.64 16.49
C THR A 513 -19.70 -7.14 16.07
N GLY A 514 -19.77 -6.51 14.91
CA GLY A 514 -21.02 -6.09 14.29
C GLY A 514 -21.13 -6.55 12.84
N GLY A 515 -22.33 -6.89 12.42
CA GLY A 515 -22.57 -7.37 11.07
C GLY A 515 -22.24 -6.34 9.98
N ILE A 516 -22.34 -5.06 10.29
CA ILE A 516 -21.90 -3.94 9.46
C ILE A 516 -20.73 -3.23 10.11
N ALA A 517 -20.86 -2.78 11.36
CA ALA A 517 -19.81 -2.05 12.05
C ALA A 517 -19.52 -2.65 13.43
N GLY A 518 -18.24 -2.78 13.79
CA GLY A 518 -17.86 -3.30 15.10
C GLY A 518 -18.15 -2.30 16.20
N GLN A 519 -17.44 -1.20 16.24
CA GLN A 519 -17.63 -0.09 17.19
C GLN A 519 -17.74 1.23 16.43
N VAL A 520 -18.67 2.05 16.85
CA VAL A 520 -18.90 3.35 16.22
C VAL A 520 -19.02 4.48 17.23
N LEU A 521 -18.48 5.66 16.88
CA LEU A 521 -18.59 6.92 17.61
C LEU A 521 -18.91 8.02 16.59
N ASN A 522 -19.78 8.96 16.95
CA ASN A 522 -20.13 10.10 16.08
C ASN A 522 -20.52 9.67 14.65
N ALA A 523 -21.13 8.50 14.49
CA ALA A 523 -21.31 7.83 13.21
C ALA A 523 -22.81 7.65 12.85
N GLN A 524 -23.12 7.68 11.55
CA GLN A 524 -24.46 7.46 11.02
C GLN A 524 -24.46 6.23 10.13
N ILE A 525 -25.25 5.21 10.48
CA ILE A 525 -25.43 3.97 9.71
C ILE A 525 -26.85 3.96 9.14
N GLU A 526 -26.98 3.98 7.83
CA GLU A 526 -28.26 4.13 7.14
C GLU A 526 -28.43 3.10 6.02
N GLY A 527 -29.59 2.46 5.93
CA GLY A 527 -29.96 1.59 4.82
C GLY A 527 -29.10 0.34 4.64
N CYS A 528 -28.30 -0.05 5.63
CA CYS A 528 -27.35 -1.16 5.52
C CYS A 528 -28.02 -2.53 5.73
N LEU A 529 -27.46 -3.56 5.09
CA LEU A 529 -27.98 -4.92 5.12
C LEU A 529 -26.91 -5.92 5.60
N ASN A 530 -27.17 -6.64 6.68
CA ASN A 530 -26.38 -7.82 7.08
C ASN A 530 -27.23 -9.10 7.00
N LYS A 531 -26.74 -10.08 6.21
CA LYS A 531 -27.32 -11.45 6.13
C LYS A 531 -26.38 -12.54 6.67
N ALA A 532 -25.35 -12.16 7.38
CA ALA A 532 -24.30 -13.05 7.85
C ALA A 532 -24.48 -13.47 9.31
N LEU A 533 -23.88 -14.59 9.69
CA LEU A 533 -23.64 -14.96 11.08
C LEU A 533 -22.69 -13.93 11.71
N VAL A 534 -23.09 -13.33 12.83
CA VAL A 534 -22.25 -12.49 13.68
C VAL A 534 -21.80 -13.31 14.88
N PHE A 535 -20.52 -13.67 14.88
CA PHE A 535 -19.93 -14.45 15.97
C PHE A 535 -18.92 -13.60 16.72
N ALA A 536 -19.04 -13.58 18.03
CA ALA A 536 -18.09 -12.96 18.93
C ALA A 536 -17.84 -13.86 20.13
N ASP A 537 -16.59 -14.10 20.48
CA ASP A 537 -16.28 -14.91 21.64
C ASP A 537 -15.24 -14.26 22.57
N GLY A 538 -15.14 -14.81 23.77
CA GLY A 538 -14.19 -14.38 24.77
C GLY A 538 -13.59 -15.54 25.53
N THR A 539 -12.30 -15.40 25.91
CA THR A 539 -11.60 -16.35 26.78
C THR A 539 -10.71 -15.60 27.77
N GLY A 540 -10.62 -16.05 29.02
CA GLY A 540 -9.72 -15.46 30.02
C GLY A 540 -10.44 -15.03 31.30
N ASP A 541 -9.75 -14.26 32.12
CA ASP A 541 -10.21 -13.90 33.47
C ASP A 541 -11.06 -12.61 33.52
N ALA A 542 -10.88 -11.70 32.56
CA ALA A 542 -11.77 -10.56 32.35
C ALA A 542 -12.22 -10.58 30.89
N VAL A 543 -13.51 -10.75 30.65
CA VAL A 543 -14.02 -11.00 29.28
C VAL A 543 -15.15 -10.05 28.97
N THR A 544 -14.93 -9.23 27.91
CA THR A 544 -15.98 -8.39 27.32
C THR A 544 -16.27 -8.88 25.91
N VAL A 545 -17.50 -9.27 25.64
CA VAL A 545 -17.99 -9.70 24.33
C VAL A 545 -19.24 -8.90 23.99
N LYS A 546 -19.20 -8.17 22.87
CA LYS A 546 -20.32 -7.40 22.35
C LYS A 546 -20.63 -7.85 20.92
N ALA A 547 -21.85 -8.33 20.67
CA ALA A 547 -22.25 -8.83 19.35
C ALA A 547 -23.55 -8.18 18.90
N GLY A 548 -23.56 -7.52 17.74
CA GLY A 548 -24.77 -6.91 17.19
C GLY A 548 -24.99 -7.25 15.71
N GLY A 549 -26.23 -7.50 15.33
CA GLY A 549 -26.59 -7.82 13.94
C GLY A 549 -26.16 -6.75 12.95
N ILE A 550 -26.14 -5.49 13.36
CA ILE A 550 -25.63 -4.34 12.61
C ILE A 550 -24.38 -3.77 13.28
N VAL A 551 -24.46 -3.43 14.58
CA VAL A 551 -23.36 -2.77 15.32
C VAL A 551 -23.05 -3.51 16.60
N GLY A 552 -21.78 -3.82 16.86
CA GLY A 552 -21.35 -4.43 18.12
C GLY A 552 -21.46 -3.47 19.32
N ASP A 553 -20.96 -2.24 19.14
CA ASP A 553 -20.95 -1.18 20.17
C ASP A 553 -21.38 0.16 19.53
N LEU A 554 -22.58 0.62 19.90
CA LEU A 554 -23.15 1.87 19.42
C LEU A 554 -22.85 3.01 20.40
N GLY A 555 -21.81 3.75 20.12
CA GLY A 555 -21.27 4.81 20.96
C GLY A 555 -21.98 6.16 20.84
N GLU A 556 -21.39 7.17 21.47
CA GLU A 556 -21.97 8.52 21.56
C GLU A 556 -22.21 9.15 20.19
N ASN A 557 -23.28 9.98 20.10
CA ASN A 557 -23.68 10.73 18.92
C ASN A 557 -23.86 9.86 17.67
N SER A 558 -24.15 8.57 17.85
CA SER A 558 -24.28 7.61 16.76
C SER A 558 -25.71 7.15 16.56
N ALA A 559 -26.04 6.83 15.29
CA ALA A 559 -27.36 6.36 14.94
C ALA A 559 -27.33 5.20 13.95
N VAL A 560 -28.30 4.29 14.07
CA VAL A 560 -28.62 3.24 13.10
C VAL A 560 -30.05 3.47 12.60
N ARG A 561 -30.22 3.73 11.32
CA ARG A 561 -31.54 4.00 10.69
C ARG A 561 -31.79 3.13 9.48
N GLY A 562 -33.01 2.65 9.33
CA GLY A 562 -33.46 1.92 8.13
C GLY A 562 -32.64 0.67 7.79
N SER A 563 -31.78 0.22 8.68
CA SER A 563 -30.86 -0.90 8.44
C SER A 563 -31.50 -2.23 8.82
N LYS A 564 -31.05 -3.32 8.17
CA LYS A 564 -31.67 -4.63 8.32
C LYS A 564 -30.65 -5.71 8.64
N HIS A 565 -31.00 -6.59 9.58
CA HIS A 565 -30.25 -7.82 9.88
C HIS A 565 -31.16 -9.03 9.86
N TYR A 566 -30.70 -10.09 9.16
CA TYR A 566 -31.32 -11.41 9.25
C TYR A 566 -30.24 -12.49 9.24
N GLY A 567 -30.05 -13.12 10.39
CA GLY A 567 -29.01 -14.14 10.57
C GLY A 567 -28.94 -14.61 12.01
N VAL A 568 -27.80 -15.15 12.38
CA VAL A 568 -27.54 -15.58 13.75
C VAL A 568 -26.61 -14.58 14.43
N VAL A 569 -26.98 -14.09 15.60
CA VAL A 569 -26.08 -13.37 16.50
C VAL A 569 -25.67 -14.32 17.61
N TYR A 570 -24.36 -14.57 17.72
CA TYR A 570 -23.84 -15.60 18.61
C TYR A 570 -22.66 -15.08 19.45
N PRO A 571 -22.92 -14.54 20.64
CA PRO A 571 -21.89 -14.26 21.62
C PRO A 571 -21.56 -15.53 22.43
N LYS A 572 -20.27 -15.80 22.67
CA LYS A 572 -19.83 -16.99 23.42
C LYS A 572 -18.64 -16.71 24.34
N ILE A 573 -18.62 -17.35 25.49
CA ILE A 573 -17.48 -17.32 26.41
C ILE A 573 -16.96 -18.74 26.62
N TYR A 574 -15.70 -18.97 26.31
CA TYR A 574 -15.05 -20.27 26.46
C TYR A 574 -14.22 -20.35 27.74
N GLY A 575 -14.37 -21.44 28.50
CA GLY A 575 -13.42 -21.89 29.52
C GLY A 575 -12.96 -20.85 30.55
N SER A 576 -13.76 -19.81 30.78
CA SER A 576 -13.36 -18.74 31.67
C SER A 576 -13.57 -19.18 33.14
N THR A 577 -12.50 -19.14 33.93
CA THR A 577 -12.51 -19.26 35.39
C THR A 577 -12.85 -17.95 36.08
N ALA A 578 -13.01 -16.86 35.30
CA ALA A 578 -13.32 -15.54 35.85
C ALA A 578 -14.65 -15.55 36.64
N LYS A 579 -14.70 -14.77 37.70
CA LYS A 579 -15.93 -14.55 38.43
C LYS A 579 -16.99 -13.89 37.56
N PRO A 580 -18.30 -14.16 37.78
CA PRO A 580 -19.38 -13.60 36.95
C PRO A 580 -19.31 -12.07 36.77
N GLU A 581 -18.86 -11.35 37.81
CA GLU A 581 -18.74 -9.90 37.79
C GLU A 581 -17.70 -9.35 36.80
N TYR A 582 -16.79 -10.18 36.28
CA TYR A 582 -15.79 -9.82 35.27
C TYR A 582 -16.16 -10.29 33.87
N LYS A 583 -17.39 -10.78 33.67
CA LYS A 583 -17.89 -11.27 32.39
C LYS A 583 -18.95 -10.33 31.85
N VAL A 584 -18.64 -9.56 30.82
CA VAL A 584 -19.60 -8.75 30.08
C VAL A 584 -19.95 -9.45 28.78
N LEU A 585 -21.19 -9.88 28.66
CA LEU A 585 -21.72 -10.53 27.45
C LEU A 585 -22.98 -9.79 27.02
N THR A 586 -22.90 -9.07 25.90
CA THR A 586 -24.02 -8.32 25.36
C THR A 586 -24.28 -8.71 23.90
N SER A 587 -25.55 -8.80 23.53
CA SER A 587 -25.94 -9.11 22.14
C SER A 587 -27.30 -8.52 21.79
N GLY A 588 -27.50 -8.19 20.54
CA GLY A 588 -28.76 -7.70 20.02
C GLY A 588 -28.91 -7.85 18.50
N GLY A 589 -30.14 -7.86 18.03
CA GLY A 589 -30.47 -8.00 16.62
C GLY A 589 -29.98 -6.82 15.76
N ILE A 590 -29.88 -5.63 16.35
CA ILE A 590 -29.34 -4.43 15.71
C ILE A 590 -28.04 -4.03 16.42
N ALA A 591 -28.05 -3.75 17.72
CA ALA A 591 -26.86 -3.35 18.47
C ALA A 591 -26.56 -4.31 19.62
N GLY A 592 -25.28 -4.67 19.81
CA GLY A 592 -24.85 -5.47 20.96
C GLY A 592 -24.99 -4.72 22.28
N VAL A 593 -24.62 -3.46 22.29
CA VAL A 593 -24.77 -2.50 23.38
C VAL A 593 -24.94 -1.09 22.81
N SER A 594 -25.59 -0.22 23.58
CA SER A 594 -25.74 1.20 23.22
C SER A 594 -25.41 2.11 24.41
N VAL A 595 -25.03 3.35 24.12
CA VAL A 595 -24.90 4.39 25.15
C VAL A 595 -26.13 5.30 25.20
N LYS A 596 -26.28 6.04 26.28
CA LYS A 596 -27.37 7.01 26.43
C LYS A 596 -27.28 8.07 25.31
N GLY A 597 -28.37 8.29 24.60
CA GLY A 597 -28.49 9.24 23.49
C GLY A 597 -28.18 8.66 22.11
N ALA A 598 -27.78 7.40 22.01
CA ALA A 598 -27.71 6.69 20.72
C ALA A 598 -29.12 6.50 20.13
N VAL A 599 -29.21 6.37 18.80
CA VAL A 599 -30.49 6.24 18.08
C VAL A 599 -30.56 4.91 17.33
N ILE A 600 -31.67 4.16 17.48
CA ILE A 600 -32.02 2.99 16.65
C ILE A 600 -33.43 3.17 16.13
N GLU A 601 -33.59 3.42 14.83
CA GLU A 601 -34.85 3.86 14.27
C GLU A 601 -35.15 3.20 12.92
N ASN A 602 -36.41 2.77 12.74
CA ASN A 602 -36.92 2.16 11.49
C ASN A 602 -36.08 0.95 11.03
N CYS A 603 -35.51 0.21 11.97
CA CYS A 603 -34.66 -0.94 11.67
C CYS A 603 -35.47 -2.24 11.64
N GLY A 604 -35.05 -3.17 10.76
CA GLY A 604 -35.61 -4.51 10.68
C GLY A 604 -34.61 -5.57 11.14
N PHE A 605 -35.02 -6.52 11.95
CA PHE A 605 -34.13 -7.60 12.36
C PHE A 605 -34.91 -8.90 12.61
N GLY A 606 -34.20 -10.02 12.47
CA GLY A 606 -34.77 -11.36 12.65
C GLY A 606 -33.69 -12.44 12.59
N GLY A 607 -34.13 -13.68 12.59
CA GLY A 607 -33.25 -14.83 12.69
C GLY A 607 -33.09 -15.32 14.12
N GLN A 608 -31.89 -15.71 14.54
CA GLN A 608 -31.68 -16.40 15.81
C GLN A 608 -30.65 -15.69 16.70
N LEU A 609 -30.94 -15.64 17.99
CA LEU A 609 -30.00 -15.28 19.02
C LEU A 609 -29.57 -16.55 19.76
N LYS A 610 -28.29 -16.87 19.79
CA LYS A 610 -27.75 -18.00 20.55
C LYS A 610 -27.35 -17.55 21.96
N GLY A 611 -27.66 -18.40 22.96
CA GLY A 611 -27.16 -18.20 24.30
C GLY A 611 -25.67 -18.53 24.44
N ALA A 612 -25.05 -18.06 25.52
CA ALA A 612 -23.62 -18.26 25.80
C ALA A 612 -23.22 -19.73 26.04
N ASP A 613 -24.18 -20.61 26.29
CA ASP A 613 -24.00 -22.01 26.68
C ASP A 613 -24.15 -23.02 25.53
N ASP A 614 -24.25 -22.56 24.29
CA ASP A 614 -24.53 -23.37 23.09
C ASP A 614 -25.86 -24.15 23.11
N ALA A 615 -26.48 -24.32 24.27
CA ALA A 615 -27.65 -25.19 24.45
C ALA A 615 -28.97 -24.51 24.08
N HIS A 616 -28.97 -23.17 24.10
CA HIS A 616 -30.18 -22.39 23.87
C HIS A 616 -30.08 -21.55 22.63
N THR A 617 -30.99 -21.76 21.69
CA THR A 617 -31.18 -20.94 20.51
C THR A 617 -32.59 -20.37 20.56
N PHE A 618 -32.71 -19.04 20.48
CA PHE A 618 -33.96 -18.34 20.55
C PHE A 618 -34.23 -17.64 19.22
N GLU A 619 -35.47 -17.62 18.77
CA GLU A 619 -35.88 -16.69 17.72
C GLU A 619 -35.83 -15.25 18.26
N MET A 620 -35.35 -14.30 17.48
CA MET A 620 -35.30 -12.91 17.91
C MET A 620 -36.70 -12.35 18.10
N LYS A 621 -36.88 -11.63 19.20
CA LYS A 621 -38.09 -10.86 19.51
C LYS A 621 -37.78 -9.37 19.49
N LEU A 622 -38.80 -8.53 19.44
CA LEU A 622 -38.61 -7.07 19.38
C LEU A 622 -37.80 -6.51 20.55
N GLU A 623 -37.89 -7.13 21.73
CA GLU A 623 -37.07 -6.81 22.91
C GLU A 623 -35.56 -7.10 22.73
N ASN A 624 -35.20 -7.91 21.74
CA ASN A 624 -33.81 -8.27 21.46
C ASN A 624 -33.10 -7.30 20.46
N ILE A 625 -33.65 -6.12 20.24
CA ILE A 625 -33.05 -5.11 19.33
C ILE A 625 -31.67 -4.67 19.80
N CYS A 626 -31.51 -4.49 21.12
CA CYS A 626 -30.27 -4.18 21.81
C CYS A 626 -30.27 -4.87 23.19
N SER A 627 -29.11 -5.11 23.77
CA SER A 627 -28.99 -5.70 25.12
C SER A 627 -29.42 -4.75 26.23
N ASP A 628 -29.50 -3.46 25.95
CA ASP A 628 -29.91 -2.42 26.91
C ASP A 628 -30.97 -1.50 26.30
N THR A 629 -31.47 -0.57 27.12
CA THR A 629 -32.51 0.40 26.75
C THR A 629 -31.98 1.85 26.71
N ASN A 630 -30.67 2.03 26.57
CA ASN A 630 -30.05 3.36 26.58
C ASN A 630 -30.29 4.17 25.30
N PHE A 631 -30.71 3.51 24.22
CA PHE A 631 -31.01 4.16 22.94
C PHE A 631 -32.40 4.82 22.91
N THR A 632 -32.58 5.71 21.95
CA THR A 632 -33.88 6.30 21.57
C THR A 632 -34.24 5.91 20.13
N GLY A 633 -35.52 5.95 19.78
CA GLY A 633 -36.01 5.70 18.42
C GLY A 633 -37.27 4.85 18.38
N SER A 634 -37.89 4.78 17.21
CA SER A 634 -39.16 4.09 16.97
C SER A 634 -39.19 3.44 15.58
N GLY A 635 -40.28 2.77 15.23
CA GLY A 635 -40.48 2.16 13.91
C GLY A 635 -39.70 0.88 13.67
N ASN A 636 -39.05 0.32 14.71
CA ASN A 636 -38.31 -0.92 14.62
C ASN A 636 -39.26 -2.13 14.54
N SER A 637 -38.92 -3.12 13.74
CA SER A 637 -39.78 -4.28 13.47
C SER A 637 -39.02 -5.58 13.31
N LEU A 638 -39.69 -6.71 13.51
CA LEU A 638 -39.17 -7.99 13.07
C LEU A 638 -39.23 -8.10 11.56
N TRP A 639 -38.16 -8.66 10.98
CA TRP A 639 -37.99 -8.85 9.54
C TRP A 639 -37.66 -10.30 9.21
N ASP A 640 -38.35 -10.88 8.23
CA ASP A 640 -38.25 -12.29 7.84
C ASP A 640 -37.11 -12.61 6.83
N GLY A 641 -36.31 -11.61 6.49
CA GLY A 641 -35.16 -11.78 5.58
C GLY A 641 -35.48 -11.64 4.08
N LYS A 642 -36.73 -11.30 3.72
CA LYS A 642 -37.18 -11.14 2.31
C LYS A 642 -37.08 -9.71 1.81
#